data_df23fd7a272d5607de9b247b717fb383
#
_entry.id   df23fd7a272d5607de9b247b717fb383
#
_cell.length_a   1.000
_cell.length_b   1.000
_cell.length_c   1.000
_cell.angle_alpha   90.00
_cell.angle_beta   90.00
_cell.angle_gamma   90.00
#
_symmetry.space_group_name_H-M   'P 1'
#
loop_
_entity.id
_entity.type
_entity.pdbx_description
1 polymer ?
#
loop_
_entity_poly.entity_id
_entity_poly.type
_entity_poly.pdbx_seq_one_letter_code
_entity_poly.pdbx_strand_id
1 'polypeptide(L)'
;MNKQFPYLIIAFSISGLIAFASLFGVYDTIENKLLDMRFNQRGRIETRNDIATLDIDVRALQTIGKWDPWSREKHLPMVKAAGQHGMDLLAFDIYFIENSERKLNYKALNAIADSVLSMDQVKNLFPNPDSDLANASEIAGNVTFAQSFKPQPKKKERVKDRTDVQTTRLNLMDSLNLFRKVNREDYATIFDFYDGEFPVEIFIQKSAGIYFFQAKADADGVMRKYPLIGLYEDRLFPSVSLAMALKHYHVSFDSVEIIPGTHLKFNIPEQDEYGQNEIVIPINDEGMMQVNWAGNWEDADGNFDVMHYPYNVLKDFQETEYPNYIMAEYKRIANTDFGGDIKAALKPVVGKLPNKDRKLIITIAKKLIPMGMAESYIRKYPDKTAQDFKRLPPFMYNELKNNNLIADSFHKSGETNLNDMLVEGSLIYDPNLENYTISSLSSLQADLKDAIDKTDDISHKKAHKKAQAKLALLERNFQIISNLNNNNMIDEQRPLYFMGNSQRLISGKEEKGNARLIVPFEFVGKKLFYGLTATGTHDLNPMPFNPRYPMVGLHANALNTILSGNFINKSSKVLDIAIILFVGLILAIAVPKLSATQGGILMGTQAIGHTFIAFYLFSNYNYWLDLFGPGITMVVGYLGITIYNYIQEEKNK
;
A
#
# COMPACT_ATOMS: atom_id res chain seq x y z
N MET A 1 52.53 36.79 15.74
CA MET A 1 51.35 36.09 15.21
C MET A 1 51.03 34.92 16.10
N ASN A 2 49.78 34.76 16.49
CA ASN A 2 49.35 33.63 17.33
C ASN A 2 49.71 32.32 16.62
N LYS A 3 50.47 31.43 17.24
CA LYS A 3 50.96 30.17 16.63
C LYS A 3 49.82 29.29 16.06
N GLN A 4 48.59 29.54 16.49
CA GLN A 4 47.41 28.81 16.02
C GLN A 4 46.78 29.37 14.72
N PHE A 5 47.14 30.60 14.31
CA PHE A 5 46.49 31.27 13.19
C PHE A 5 46.61 30.53 11.84
N PRO A 6 47.74 29.92 11.47
CA PRO A 6 47.85 29.14 10.22
C PRO A 6 46.93 27.91 10.21
N TYR A 7 46.76 27.23 11.33
CA TYR A 7 45.90 26.04 11.45
C TYR A 7 44.42 26.37 11.29
N LEU A 8 44.01 27.53 11.84
CA LEU A 8 42.67 28.04 11.64
C LEU A 8 42.42 28.34 10.15
N ILE A 9 43.39 28.98 9.47
CA ILE A 9 43.27 29.24 8.02
C ILE A 9 43.11 27.95 7.24
N ILE A 10 43.94 26.93 7.48
CA ILE A 10 43.89 25.65 6.78
C ILE A 10 42.54 24.97 7.03
N ALA A 11 42.14 24.85 8.29
CA ALA A 11 40.90 24.18 8.66
C ALA A 11 39.66 24.89 8.09
N PHE A 12 39.58 26.23 8.22
CA PHE A 12 38.44 26.99 7.67
C PHE A 12 38.42 27.03 6.14
N SER A 13 39.61 27.00 5.49
CA SER A 13 39.67 26.89 4.03
C SER A 13 39.09 25.53 3.55
N ILE A 14 39.49 24.43 4.20
CA ILE A 14 39.03 23.08 3.87
C ILE A 14 37.56 22.94 4.20
N SER A 15 37.14 23.23 5.44
CA SER A 15 35.75 23.11 5.85
C SER A 15 34.81 24.07 5.10
N GLY A 16 35.30 25.29 4.80
CA GLY A 16 34.58 26.26 3.98
C GLY A 16 34.37 25.78 2.53
N LEU A 17 35.39 25.16 1.93
CA LEU A 17 35.27 24.59 0.59
C LEU A 17 34.27 23.42 0.57
N ILE A 18 34.29 22.52 1.57
CA ILE A 18 33.39 21.40 1.70
C ILE A 18 31.97 21.91 1.96
N ALA A 19 31.79 22.89 2.85
CA ALA A 19 30.52 23.54 3.11
C ALA A 19 29.94 24.21 1.85
N PHE A 20 30.81 24.89 1.08
CA PHE A 20 30.43 25.47 -0.20
C PHE A 20 30.00 24.40 -1.21
N ALA A 21 30.75 23.30 -1.34
CA ALA A 21 30.38 22.17 -2.20
C ALA A 21 29.02 21.53 -1.80
N SER A 22 28.71 21.51 -0.48
CA SER A 22 27.41 21.05 0.04
C SER A 22 26.22 21.85 -0.48
N LEU A 23 26.38 23.16 -0.66
CA LEU A 23 25.31 24.02 -1.17
C LEU A 23 24.88 23.66 -2.60
N PHE A 24 25.81 23.14 -3.39
CA PHE A 24 25.58 22.75 -4.79
C PHE A 24 25.29 21.25 -4.97
N GLY A 25 25.12 20.49 -3.89
CA GLY A 25 24.78 19.06 -3.96
C GLY A 25 25.91 18.18 -4.55
N VAL A 26 27.15 18.62 -4.54
CA VAL A 26 28.29 17.94 -5.19
C VAL A 26 28.43 16.49 -4.73
N TYR A 27 28.06 16.18 -3.49
CA TYR A 27 28.18 14.85 -2.91
C TYR A 27 26.82 14.20 -2.52
N ASP A 28 25.72 14.76 -2.98
CA ASP A 28 24.38 14.22 -2.67
C ASP A 28 24.25 12.74 -3.08
N THR A 29 24.89 12.31 -4.18
CA THR A 29 24.88 10.89 -4.57
C THR A 29 25.53 9.98 -3.52
N ILE A 30 26.62 10.44 -2.88
CA ILE A 30 27.30 9.68 -1.83
C ILE A 30 26.42 9.67 -0.58
N GLU A 31 25.87 10.82 -0.18
CA GLU A 31 25.01 10.93 0.99
C GLU A 31 23.72 10.08 0.81
N ASN A 32 23.16 9.98 -0.40
CA ASN A 32 22.06 9.08 -0.71
C ASN A 32 22.41 7.59 -0.50
N LYS A 33 23.65 7.19 -0.87
CA LYS A 33 24.11 5.81 -0.58
C LYS A 33 24.31 5.56 0.92
N LEU A 34 24.76 6.57 1.66
CA LEU A 34 24.83 6.51 3.12
C LEU A 34 23.43 6.47 3.75
N LEU A 35 22.43 7.08 3.13
CA LEU A 35 21.03 6.93 3.50
C LEU A 35 20.53 5.48 3.29
N ASP A 36 20.86 4.85 2.15
CA ASP A 36 20.52 3.44 1.89
C ASP A 36 21.13 2.52 2.95
N MET A 37 22.39 2.80 3.37
CA MET A 37 23.02 2.04 4.46
C MET A 37 22.25 2.19 5.79
N ARG A 38 21.73 3.38 6.09
CA ARG A 38 20.91 3.61 7.29
C ARG A 38 19.59 2.82 7.23
N PHE A 39 18.91 2.79 6.07
CA PHE A 39 17.74 1.96 5.87
C PHE A 39 18.05 0.48 6.11
N ASN A 40 19.12 -0.03 5.50
CA ASN A 40 19.53 -1.43 5.66
C ASN A 40 19.91 -1.79 7.10
N GLN A 41 20.55 -0.88 7.84
CA GLN A 41 20.91 -1.11 9.24
C GLN A 41 19.70 -1.02 10.17
N ARG A 42 18.80 -0.07 9.93
CA ARG A 42 17.54 0.04 10.70
C ARG A 42 16.68 -1.19 10.51
N GLY A 43 16.71 -1.76 9.31
CA GLY A 43 15.91 -2.91 8.94
C GLY A 43 14.42 -2.57 8.74
N ARG A 44 13.58 -3.58 8.87
CA ARG A 44 12.13 -3.47 8.71
C ARG A 44 11.51 -2.65 9.83
N ILE A 45 10.50 -1.85 9.47
CA ILE A 45 9.59 -1.17 10.40
C ILE A 45 8.17 -1.69 10.24
N GLU A 46 7.36 -1.54 11.26
CA GLU A 46 5.95 -1.88 11.20
C GLU A 46 5.19 -0.96 10.23
N THR A 47 4.25 -1.55 9.54
CA THR A 47 3.35 -0.84 8.61
C THR A 47 1.91 -0.96 9.05
N ARG A 48 1.09 -0.07 8.57
CA ARG A 48 -0.34 -0.07 8.84
C ARG A 48 -1.01 -1.30 8.22
N ASN A 49 -1.85 -1.95 9.00
CA ASN A 49 -2.60 -3.13 8.56
C ASN A 49 -3.71 -2.84 7.55
N ASP A 50 -4.10 -1.56 7.41
CA ASP A 50 -5.14 -1.12 6.48
C ASP A 50 -4.59 -0.75 5.09
N ILE A 51 -3.29 -0.91 4.85
CA ILE A 51 -2.63 -0.70 3.55
C ILE A 51 -2.14 -2.04 3.02
N ALA A 52 -2.43 -2.32 1.74
CA ALA A 52 -2.01 -3.55 1.10
C ALA A 52 -1.80 -3.36 -0.41
N THR A 53 -1.14 -4.34 -1.02
CA THR A 53 -1.12 -4.48 -2.47
C THR A 53 -2.00 -5.65 -2.91
N LEU A 54 -2.51 -5.58 -4.13
CA LEU A 54 -3.21 -6.66 -4.81
C LEU A 54 -2.41 -7.00 -6.07
N ASP A 55 -1.77 -8.17 -6.05
CA ASP A 55 -0.64 -8.47 -6.88
C ASP A 55 -1.00 -9.29 -8.11
N ILE A 56 -0.73 -8.75 -9.30
CA ILE A 56 -0.68 -9.55 -10.53
C ILE A 56 0.73 -10.17 -10.59
N ASP A 57 0.88 -11.27 -9.88
CA ASP A 57 2.14 -11.99 -9.74
C ASP A 57 2.39 -12.99 -10.89
N VAL A 58 3.53 -13.69 -10.86
CA VAL A 58 3.87 -14.71 -11.85
C VAL A 58 2.80 -15.81 -11.93
N ARG A 59 2.21 -16.18 -10.81
CA ARG A 59 1.17 -17.22 -10.74
C ARG A 59 -0.12 -16.75 -11.38
N ALA A 60 -0.49 -15.49 -11.20
CA ALA A 60 -1.63 -14.90 -11.90
C ALA A 60 -1.43 -14.93 -13.41
N LEU A 61 -0.21 -14.63 -13.90
CA LEU A 61 0.11 -14.70 -15.31
C LEU A 61 0.09 -16.14 -15.87
N GLN A 62 0.49 -17.11 -15.06
CA GLN A 62 0.47 -18.53 -15.47
C GLN A 62 -0.96 -19.10 -15.57
N THR A 63 -1.86 -18.67 -14.69
CA THR A 63 -3.23 -19.20 -14.60
C THR A 63 -4.22 -18.46 -15.50
N ILE A 64 -4.11 -17.13 -15.56
CA ILE A 64 -5.03 -16.27 -16.30
C ILE A 64 -4.55 -16.02 -17.74
N GLY A 65 -3.24 -16.10 -17.96
CA GLY A 65 -2.56 -15.84 -19.23
C GLY A 65 -1.61 -14.66 -19.16
N LYS A 66 -0.77 -14.55 -20.19
CA LYS A 66 0.24 -13.49 -20.30
C LYS A 66 -0.39 -12.11 -20.15
N TRP A 67 0.37 -11.21 -19.54
CA TRP A 67 0.06 -9.79 -19.54
C TRP A 67 0.26 -9.20 -20.94
N ASP A 68 -0.85 -8.81 -21.57
CA ASP A 68 -0.87 -8.12 -22.86
C ASP A 68 -2.13 -7.28 -22.91
N PRO A 69 -2.10 -6.03 -22.38
CA PRO A 69 -2.80 -5.86 -21.11
C PRO A 69 -4.08 -6.68 -21.05
N TRP A 70 -4.34 -7.30 -19.94
CA TRP A 70 -5.54 -8.16 -19.77
C TRP A 70 -6.83 -7.44 -20.15
N SER A 71 -7.77 -8.16 -20.77
CA SER A 71 -9.11 -7.64 -21.05
C SER A 71 -9.80 -7.19 -19.76
N ARG A 72 -10.64 -6.14 -19.85
CA ARG A 72 -11.34 -5.52 -18.70
C ARG A 72 -12.13 -6.52 -17.85
N GLU A 73 -12.64 -7.57 -18.46
CA GLU A 73 -13.39 -8.64 -17.79
C GLU A 73 -12.57 -9.33 -16.68
N LYS A 74 -11.27 -9.47 -16.87
CA LYS A 74 -10.38 -10.09 -15.88
C LYS A 74 -10.24 -9.25 -14.61
N HIS A 75 -10.50 -7.96 -14.67
CA HIS A 75 -10.45 -7.05 -13.53
C HIS A 75 -11.78 -6.95 -12.78
N LEU A 76 -12.89 -7.41 -13.36
CA LEU A 76 -14.22 -7.36 -12.74
C LEU A 76 -14.29 -8.00 -11.35
N PRO A 77 -13.68 -9.17 -11.08
CA PRO A 77 -13.70 -9.76 -9.75
C PRO A 77 -13.12 -8.83 -8.69
N MET A 78 -12.04 -8.10 -9.03
CA MET A 78 -11.36 -7.18 -8.10
C MET A 78 -12.24 -5.98 -7.76
N VAL A 79 -12.87 -5.38 -8.77
CA VAL A 79 -13.80 -4.26 -8.60
C VAL A 79 -15.03 -4.69 -7.79
N LYS A 80 -15.57 -5.87 -8.06
CA LYS A 80 -16.69 -6.41 -7.28
C LYS A 80 -16.28 -6.65 -5.82
N ALA A 81 -15.09 -7.21 -5.60
CA ALA A 81 -14.57 -7.42 -4.27
C ALA A 81 -14.41 -6.10 -3.51
N ALA A 82 -13.92 -5.04 -4.16
CA ALA A 82 -13.78 -3.72 -3.55
C ALA A 82 -15.10 -3.21 -2.96
N GLY A 83 -16.19 -3.30 -3.73
CA GLY A 83 -17.50 -2.87 -3.27
C GLY A 83 -18.15 -3.83 -2.26
N GLN A 84 -17.97 -5.15 -2.42
CA GLN A 84 -18.68 -6.16 -1.63
C GLN A 84 -18.02 -6.43 -0.27
N HIS A 85 -16.70 -6.28 -0.17
CA HIS A 85 -15.95 -6.58 1.05
C HIS A 85 -15.54 -5.35 1.86
N GLY A 86 -16.07 -4.17 1.52
CA GLY A 86 -15.90 -2.96 2.32
C GLY A 86 -14.48 -2.39 2.28
N MET A 87 -13.75 -2.58 1.19
CA MET A 87 -12.49 -1.88 1.00
C MET A 87 -12.73 -0.38 1.09
N ASP A 88 -11.78 0.36 1.64
CA ASP A 88 -11.83 1.81 1.65
C ASP A 88 -11.59 2.36 0.24
N LEU A 89 -10.51 1.92 -0.38
CA LEU A 89 -10.16 2.26 -1.76
C LEU A 89 -9.43 1.10 -2.46
N LEU A 90 -9.71 0.92 -3.73
CA LEU A 90 -8.95 0.10 -4.66
C LEU A 90 -8.40 0.99 -5.78
N ALA A 91 -7.08 1.17 -5.82
CA ALA A 91 -6.40 1.97 -6.82
C ALA A 91 -5.74 1.07 -7.88
N PHE A 92 -6.13 1.26 -9.13
CA PHE A 92 -5.56 0.54 -10.26
C PHE A 92 -4.29 1.23 -10.75
N ASP A 93 -3.16 0.57 -10.60
CA ASP A 93 -1.89 0.92 -11.26
C ASP A 93 -1.83 0.29 -12.66
N ILE A 94 -2.87 0.54 -13.43
CA ILE A 94 -3.09 0.00 -14.78
C ILE A 94 -3.76 1.08 -15.62
N TYR A 95 -3.22 1.33 -16.80
CA TYR A 95 -3.71 2.36 -17.70
C TYR A 95 -4.83 1.84 -18.61
N PHE A 96 -5.99 2.48 -18.59
CA PHE A 96 -7.12 2.20 -19.48
C PHE A 96 -7.35 3.37 -20.44
N ILE A 97 -6.34 3.65 -21.28
CA ILE A 97 -6.28 4.82 -22.18
C ILE A 97 -7.04 4.56 -23.48
N GLU A 98 -7.02 3.31 -23.95
CA GLU A 98 -7.66 2.89 -25.20
C GLU A 98 -8.95 2.11 -24.91
N ASN A 99 -9.92 2.27 -25.81
CA ASN A 99 -11.13 1.46 -25.78
C ASN A 99 -10.80 -0.01 -26.01
N SER A 100 -11.47 -0.89 -25.28
CA SER A 100 -11.37 -2.33 -25.50
C SER A 100 -11.98 -2.74 -26.83
N GLU A 101 -11.35 -3.69 -27.50
CA GLU A 101 -11.97 -4.36 -28.64
C GLU A 101 -13.22 -5.15 -28.20
N ARG A 102 -14.31 -4.94 -28.91
CA ARG A 102 -15.51 -5.75 -28.72
C ARG A 102 -15.41 -7.02 -29.53
N LYS A 103 -15.40 -8.16 -28.84
CA LYS A 103 -15.33 -9.48 -29.48
C LYS A 103 -16.67 -10.17 -29.46
N LEU A 104 -16.98 -10.91 -30.52
CA LEU A 104 -18.20 -11.73 -30.59
C LEU A 104 -18.17 -12.81 -29.51
N ASN A 105 -19.23 -12.89 -28.73
CA ASN A 105 -19.40 -13.95 -27.74
C ASN A 105 -19.97 -15.21 -28.40
N TYR A 106 -19.11 -16.11 -28.81
CA TYR A 106 -19.50 -17.38 -29.46
C TYR A 106 -20.39 -18.26 -28.57
N LYS A 107 -20.25 -18.20 -27.23
CA LYS A 107 -21.14 -18.93 -26.32
C LYS A 107 -22.55 -18.38 -26.37
N ALA A 108 -22.69 -17.06 -26.37
CA ALA A 108 -23.98 -16.41 -26.53
C ALA A 108 -24.58 -16.67 -27.91
N LEU A 109 -23.77 -16.67 -28.96
CA LEU A 109 -24.20 -16.99 -30.33
C LEU A 109 -24.75 -18.43 -30.42
N ASN A 110 -24.06 -19.40 -29.86
CA ASN A 110 -24.49 -20.80 -29.86
C ASN A 110 -25.74 -21.07 -29.00
N ALA A 111 -26.06 -20.17 -28.10
CA ALA A 111 -27.27 -20.28 -27.26
C ALA A 111 -28.53 -19.67 -27.92
N ILE A 112 -28.38 -19.04 -29.07
CA ILE A 112 -29.50 -18.43 -29.80
C ILE A 112 -30.13 -19.47 -30.70
N ALA A 113 -31.36 -19.87 -30.35
CA ALA A 113 -32.14 -20.85 -31.11
C ALA A 113 -33.08 -20.20 -32.16
N ASP A 114 -33.34 -18.89 -32.03
CA ASP A 114 -34.37 -18.21 -32.84
C ASP A 114 -33.78 -17.20 -33.82
N SER A 115 -34.46 -16.99 -34.92
CA SER A 115 -34.06 -16.06 -35.99
C SER A 115 -34.28 -14.57 -35.65
N VAL A 116 -34.94 -14.26 -34.54
CA VAL A 116 -35.21 -12.89 -34.09
C VAL A 116 -34.51 -12.67 -32.74
N LEU A 117 -33.56 -11.72 -32.69
CA LEU A 117 -32.78 -11.38 -31.50
C LEU A 117 -33.46 -10.25 -30.74
N SER A 118 -33.61 -10.43 -29.43
CA SER A 118 -33.91 -9.30 -28.53
C SER A 118 -32.71 -8.37 -28.39
N MET A 119 -32.93 -7.10 -28.01
CA MET A 119 -31.86 -6.16 -27.75
C MET A 119 -30.88 -6.64 -26.67
N ASP A 120 -31.36 -7.40 -25.68
CA ASP A 120 -30.48 -7.95 -24.63
C ASP A 120 -29.64 -9.11 -25.17
N GLN A 121 -30.17 -9.92 -26.10
CA GLN A 121 -29.38 -10.94 -26.79
C GLN A 121 -28.31 -10.30 -27.69
N VAL A 122 -28.63 -9.20 -28.39
CA VAL A 122 -27.66 -8.44 -29.18
C VAL A 122 -26.55 -7.86 -28.32
N LYS A 123 -26.87 -7.28 -27.15
CA LYS A 123 -25.89 -6.80 -26.18
C LYS A 123 -24.97 -7.92 -25.68
N ASN A 124 -25.52 -9.11 -25.42
CA ASN A 124 -24.74 -10.27 -24.97
C ASN A 124 -23.85 -10.84 -26.05
N LEU A 125 -24.19 -10.66 -27.34
CA LEU A 125 -23.36 -11.04 -28.48
C LEU A 125 -22.09 -10.19 -28.58
N PHE A 126 -22.21 -8.90 -28.28
CA PHE A 126 -21.11 -7.93 -28.34
C PHE A 126 -20.97 -7.20 -27.00
N PRO A 127 -20.46 -7.88 -25.97
CA PRO A 127 -20.26 -7.24 -24.67
C PRO A 127 -19.34 -6.03 -24.81
N ASN A 128 -19.56 -5.03 -23.97
CA ASN A 128 -18.68 -3.86 -23.86
C ASN A 128 -17.90 -3.94 -22.55
N PRO A 129 -16.67 -4.49 -22.58
CA PRO A 129 -15.89 -4.70 -21.35
C PRO A 129 -15.56 -3.40 -20.60
N ASP A 130 -15.39 -2.27 -21.31
CA ASP A 130 -15.16 -0.98 -20.68
C ASP A 130 -16.39 -0.51 -19.89
N SER A 131 -17.59 -0.64 -20.49
CA SER A 131 -18.84 -0.30 -19.80
C SER A 131 -19.10 -1.23 -18.60
N ASP A 132 -18.81 -2.52 -18.73
CA ASP A 132 -19.05 -3.48 -17.66
C ASP A 132 -18.14 -3.19 -16.46
N LEU A 133 -16.85 -2.92 -16.69
CA LEU A 133 -15.90 -2.57 -15.64
C LEU A 133 -16.22 -1.21 -15.02
N ALA A 134 -16.54 -0.20 -15.83
CA ALA A 134 -16.88 1.14 -15.35
C ALA A 134 -18.17 1.14 -14.52
N ASN A 135 -19.22 0.42 -14.96
CA ASN A 135 -20.45 0.26 -14.21
C ASN A 135 -20.23 -0.47 -12.87
N ALA A 136 -19.38 -1.50 -12.86
CA ALA A 136 -19.02 -2.18 -11.64
C ALA A 136 -18.28 -1.24 -10.68
N SER A 137 -17.39 -0.35 -11.21
CA SER A 137 -16.66 0.64 -10.43
C SER A 137 -17.58 1.71 -9.83
N GLU A 138 -18.56 2.17 -10.57
CA GLU A 138 -19.61 3.09 -10.09
C GLU A 138 -20.44 2.46 -8.96
N ILE A 139 -20.84 1.20 -9.11
CA ILE A 139 -21.57 0.45 -8.08
C ILE A 139 -20.70 0.24 -6.83
N ALA A 140 -19.40 -0.04 -7.00
CA ALA A 140 -18.46 -0.19 -5.89
C ALA A 140 -18.24 1.13 -5.15
N GLY A 141 -18.15 2.25 -5.87
CA GLY A 141 -18.01 3.61 -5.33
C GLY A 141 -16.63 3.95 -4.74
N ASN A 142 -15.69 3.00 -4.78
CA ASN A 142 -14.38 3.10 -4.12
C ASN A 142 -13.20 2.68 -5.02
N VAL A 143 -13.39 2.68 -6.33
CA VAL A 143 -12.37 2.28 -7.31
C VAL A 143 -11.82 3.50 -8.03
N THR A 144 -10.49 3.62 -8.12
CA THR A 144 -9.80 4.67 -8.82
C THR A 144 -8.92 4.13 -9.94
N PHE A 145 -8.73 4.91 -11.00
CA PHE A 145 -7.92 4.49 -12.14
C PHE A 145 -6.71 5.41 -12.35
N ALA A 146 -5.70 4.86 -13.02
CA ALA A 146 -4.48 5.57 -13.34
C ALA A 146 -4.62 6.41 -14.60
N GLN A 147 -4.01 7.61 -14.57
CA GLN A 147 -3.66 8.40 -15.73
C GLN A 147 -2.15 8.35 -15.95
N SER A 148 -1.73 8.42 -17.21
CA SER A 148 -0.32 8.38 -17.57
C SER A 148 0.19 9.77 -17.91
N PHE A 149 1.26 10.18 -17.25
CA PHE A 149 1.97 11.40 -17.60
C PHE A 149 3.40 11.09 -18.03
N LYS A 150 3.91 11.87 -18.98
CA LYS A 150 5.31 11.83 -19.38
C LYS A 150 6.04 13.01 -18.72
N PRO A 151 7.05 12.73 -17.87
CA PRO A 151 7.82 13.80 -17.25
C PRO A 151 8.59 14.60 -18.31
N GLN A 152 8.88 15.86 -18.00
CA GLN A 152 9.69 16.72 -18.84
C GLN A 152 11.05 16.08 -19.16
N PRO A 153 11.44 16.02 -20.43
CA PRO A 153 12.77 15.59 -20.81
C PRO A 153 13.82 16.57 -20.25
N LYS A 154 15.07 16.11 -20.11
CA LYS A 154 16.20 16.91 -19.56
C LYS A 154 16.42 18.25 -20.28
N LYS A 155 16.08 18.33 -21.58
CA LYS A 155 15.98 19.59 -22.30
C LYS A 155 14.53 20.02 -22.24
N LYS A 156 14.25 21.22 -21.71
CA LYS A 156 12.89 21.79 -21.71
C LYS A 156 12.36 21.83 -23.15
N GLU A 157 11.50 20.89 -23.47
CA GLU A 157 10.73 20.89 -24.69
C GLU A 157 9.40 21.63 -24.41
N ARG A 158 8.83 22.20 -25.47
CA ARG A 158 7.49 22.78 -25.39
C ARG A 158 6.52 21.64 -25.05
N VAL A 159 5.56 21.93 -24.17
CA VAL A 159 4.43 21.03 -23.92
C VAL A 159 3.83 20.62 -25.27
N LYS A 160 3.68 19.32 -25.49
CA LYS A 160 3.15 18.78 -26.73
C LYS A 160 1.72 19.23 -26.94
N ASP A 161 1.37 19.63 -28.16
CA ASP A 161 -0.01 19.99 -28.49
C ASP A 161 -0.93 18.78 -28.28
N ARG A 162 -2.01 19.00 -27.55
CA ARG A 162 -2.98 17.96 -27.21
C ARG A 162 -3.79 17.52 -28.42
N THR A 163 -4.10 16.23 -28.48
CA THR A 163 -5.12 15.71 -29.39
C THR A 163 -6.53 16.13 -28.94
N ASP A 164 -7.50 16.04 -29.84
CA ASP A 164 -8.92 16.31 -29.50
C ASP A 164 -9.42 15.36 -28.40
N VAL A 165 -8.98 14.10 -28.41
CA VAL A 165 -9.31 13.10 -27.38
C VAL A 165 -8.76 13.51 -26.01
N GLN A 166 -7.49 13.88 -25.93
CA GLN A 166 -6.88 14.36 -24.68
C GLN A 166 -7.59 15.61 -24.16
N THR A 167 -7.95 16.54 -25.07
CA THR A 167 -8.68 17.78 -24.73
C THR A 167 -10.06 17.47 -24.16
N THR A 168 -10.80 16.56 -24.81
CA THR A 168 -12.13 16.14 -24.36
C THR A 168 -12.08 15.51 -22.97
N ARG A 169 -11.14 14.60 -22.75
CA ARG A 169 -10.96 13.90 -21.46
C ARG A 169 -10.53 14.85 -20.34
N LEU A 170 -9.62 15.77 -20.64
CA LEU A 170 -9.18 16.77 -19.67
C LEU A 170 -10.32 17.75 -19.29
N ASN A 171 -11.14 18.16 -20.24
CA ASN A 171 -12.32 18.97 -19.98
C ASN A 171 -13.36 18.22 -19.13
N LEU A 172 -13.53 16.93 -19.36
CA LEU A 172 -14.38 16.08 -18.52
C LEU A 172 -13.83 16.00 -17.08
N MET A 173 -12.52 15.83 -16.91
CA MET A 173 -11.88 15.83 -15.59
C MET A 173 -12.02 17.19 -14.88
N ASP A 174 -11.96 18.29 -15.63
CA ASP A 174 -12.20 19.64 -15.09
C ASP A 174 -13.63 19.78 -14.56
N SER A 175 -14.62 19.31 -15.32
CA SER A 175 -16.02 19.34 -14.91
C SER A 175 -16.32 18.50 -13.63
N LEU A 176 -15.44 17.54 -13.31
CA LEU A 176 -15.53 16.68 -12.14
C LEU A 176 -14.57 17.11 -11.00
N ASN A 177 -13.87 18.24 -11.16
CA ASN A 177 -12.91 18.76 -10.19
C ASN A 177 -11.83 17.73 -9.77
N LEU A 178 -11.25 17.00 -10.73
CA LEU A 178 -10.24 15.97 -10.47
C LEU A 178 -8.81 16.51 -10.38
N PHE A 179 -8.61 17.82 -10.53
CA PHE A 179 -7.36 18.55 -10.37
C PHE A 179 -7.61 19.98 -9.92
N ARG A 180 -6.58 20.68 -9.47
CA ARG A 180 -6.64 22.08 -9.06
C ARG A 180 -6.00 22.98 -10.14
N LYS A 181 -6.72 24.00 -10.62
CA LYS A 181 -6.16 25.04 -11.49
C LYS A 181 -5.30 26.00 -10.69
N VAL A 182 -4.14 26.35 -11.21
CA VAL A 182 -3.16 27.20 -10.55
C VAL A 182 -2.50 28.16 -11.52
N ASN A 183 -1.91 29.22 -10.98
CA ASN A 183 -0.91 29.98 -11.74
C ASN A 183 0.37 29.15 -11.83
N ARG A 184 0.78 28.75 -13.02
CA ARG A 184 1.95 27.89 -13.25
C ARG A 184 3.26 28.46 -12.68
N GLU A 185 3.39 29.79 -12.68
CA GLU A 185 4.62 30.44 -12.22
C GLU A 185 4.88 30.20 -10.74
N ASP A 186 3.82 30.11 -9.92
CA ASP A 186 3.91 29.86 -8.48
C ASP A 186 4.37 28.42 -8.16
N TYR A 187 4.29 27.52 -9.14
CA TYR A 187 4.59 26.10 -9.03
C TYR A 187 5.64 25.63 -10.05
N ALA A 188 6.46 26.53 -10.58
CA ALA A 188 7.38 26.25 -11.67
C ALA A 188 8.48 25.21 -11.36
N THR A 189 8.72 24.94 -10.08
CA THR A 189 9.70 23.93 -9.61
C THR A 189 9.09 22.53 -9.43
N ILE A 190 7.76 22.43 -9.32
CA ILE A 190 7.05 21.17 -9.12
C ILE A 190 7.35 20.18 -10.26
N PHE A 191 7.31 18.89 -9.94
CA PHE A 191 7.46 17.79 -10.90
C PHE A 191 6.56 17.99 -12.11
N ASP A 192 7.17 18.36 -13.23
CA ASP A 192 6.50 18.88 -14.41
C ASP A 192 6.32 17.79 -15.46
N PHE A 193 5.11 17.74 -16.03
CA PHE A 193 4.74 16.83 -17.10
C PHE A 193 4.61 17.58 -18.42
N TYR A 194 5.09 16.95 -19.47
CA TYR A 194 5.08 17.55 -20.79
C TYR A 194 3.98 16.96 -21.71
N ASP A 195 3.50 15.76 -21.43
CA ASP A 195 2.43 15.06 -22.15
C ASP A 195 1.58 14.27 -21.16
N GLY A 196 0.28 14.11 -21.43
CA GLY A 196 -0.65 13.38 -20.56
C GLY A 196 -1.61 12.50 -21.35
N GLU A 197 -1.78 11.27 -20.93
CA GLU A 197 -2.75 10.32 -21.47
C GLU A 197 -3.76 9.97 -20.36
N PHE A 198 -5.03 10.18 -20.64
CA PHE A 198 -6.11 10.06 -19.68
C PHE A 198 -6.96 8.80 -19.98
N PRO A 199 -7.57 8.17 -18.97
CA PRO A 199 -8.46 7.03 -19.19
C PRO A 199 -9.61 7.33 -20.14
N VAL A 200 -10.19 6.29 -20.71
CA VAL A 200 -11.42 6.38 -21.52
C VAL A 200 -12.52 7.06 -20.69
N GLU A 201 -13.32 7.91 -21.32
CA GLU A 201 -14.29 8.82 -20.70
C GLU A 201 -15.21 8.15 -19.70
N ILE A 202 -15.62 6.91 -19.97
CA ILE A 202 -16.53 6.16 -19.09
C ILE A 202 -15.88 5.84 -17.73
N PHE A 203 -14.55 5.63 -17.70
CA PHE A 203 -13.83 5.42 -16.42
C PHE A 203 -13.66 6.73 -15.65
N ILE A 204 -13.45 7.85 -16.36
CA ILE A 204 -13.40 9.17 -15.72
C ILE A 204 -14.73 9.48 -15.03
N GLN A 205 -15.86 9.19 -15.70
CA GLN A 205 -17.20 9.48 -15.19
C GLN A 205 -17.62 8.58 -14.03
N LYS A 206 -17.19 7.31 -14.01
CA LYS A 206 -17.72 6.26 -13.14
C LYS A 206 -16.77 5.78 -12.05
N SER A 207 -15.61 6.41 -11.93
CA SER A 207 -14.63 6.09 -10.89
C SER A 207 -14.76 6.98 -9.66
N ALA A 208 -14.18 6.52 -8.57
CA ALA A 208 -14.00 7.34 -7.37
C ALA A 208 -12.89 8.40 -7.53
N GLY A 209 -12.12 8.37 -8.62
CA GLY A 209 -11.10 9.36 -8.96
C GLY A 209 -10.08 8.85 -9.96
N ILE A 210 -9.35 9.78 -10.56
CA ILE A 210 -8.28 9.53 -11.53
C ILE A 210 -7.01 10.16 -11.00
N TYR A 211 -5.93 9.37 -10.85
CA TYR A 211 -4.70 9.83 -10.24
C TYR A 211 -3.47 9.37 -11.02
N PHE A 212 -2.34 10.06 -10.84
CA PHE A 212 -1.10 9.62 -11.46
C PHE A 212 -0.29 8.69 -10.54
N PHE A 213 0.47 7.79 -11.18
CA PHE A 213 1.32 6.78 -10.54
C PHE A 213 2.80 6.96 -10.89
N GLN A 214 3.14 7.99 -11.68
CA GLN A 214 4.52 8.23 -12.07
C GLN A 214 5.39 8.53 -10.87
N ALA A 215 6.59 7.94 -10.88
CA ALA A 215 7.64 8.20 -9.93
C ALA A 215 8.92 8.63 -10.66
N LYS A 216 9.85 9.21 -9.92
CA LYS A 216 11.14 9.67 -10.43
C LYS A 216 12.25 9.14 -9.54
N ALA A 217 13.17 8.37 -10.15
CA ALA A 217 14.37 7.92 -9.47
C ALA A 217 15.34 9.09 -9.23
N ASP A 218 16.16 8.95 -8.21
CA ASP A 218 17.32 9.81 -8.01
C ASP A 218 18.35 9.60 -9.14
N ALA A 219 19.41 10.43 -9.19
CA ALA A 219 20.40 10.40 -10.27
C ALA A 219 21.14 9.06 -10.42
N ASP A 220 21.18 8.26 -9.37
CA ASP A 220 21.76 6.92 -9.35
C ASP A 220 20.76 5.78 -9.68
N GLY A 221 19.54 6.13 -10.07
CA GLY A 221 18.50 5.20 -10.46
C GLY A 221 17.68 4.61 -9.30
N VAL A 222 17.95 5.00 -8.05
CA VAL A 222 17.26 4.45 -6.87
C VAL A 222 16.04 5.28 -6.52
N MET A 223 14.93 4.62 -6.21
CA MET A 223 13.67 5.25 -5.78
C MET A 223 13.72 5.55 -4.27
N ARG A 224 13.96 6.80 -3.89
CA ARG A 224 13.94 7.23 -2.49
C ARG A 224 12.86 8.26 -2.19
N LYS A 225 12.38 8.94 -3.24
CA LYS A 225 11.39 10.01 -3.15
C LYS A 225 10.13 9.65 -3.94
N TYR A 226 9.03 10.22 -3.52
CA TYR A 226 7.75 10.02 -4.16
C TYR A 226 7.09 11.38 -4.47
N PRO A 227 6.73 11.65 -5.73
CA PRO A 227 6.02 12.89 -6.07
C PRO A 227 4.59 12.83 -5.52
N LEU A 228 4.26 13.77 -4.64
CA LEU A 228 2.90 13.89 -4.09
C LEU A 228 1.99 14.64 -5.03
N ILE A 229 2.54 15.61 -5.74
CA ILE A 229 1.85 16.45 -6.70
C ILE A 229 2.66 16.55 -7.99
N GLY A 230 1.94 16.72 -9.11
CA GLY A 230 2.54 16.92 -10.40
C GLY A 230 1.87 18.08 -11.14
N LEU A 231 2.65 18.84 -11.89
CA LEU A 231 2.18 19.98 -12.68
C LEU A 231 2.05 19.56 -14.14
N TYR A 232 0.86 19.75 -14.71
CA TYR A 232 0.62 19.60 -16.14
C TYR A 232 -0.10 20.86 -16.66
N GLU A 233 0.55 21.62 -17.51
CA GLU A 233 0.11 22.94 -17.94
C GLU A 233 -0.11 23.89 -16.73
N ASP A 234 -1.33 24.35 -16.51
CA ASP A 234 -1.79 25.20 -15.41
C ASP A 234 -2.56 24.42 -14.33
N ARG A 235 -2.30 23.11 -14.21
CA ARG A 235 -3.07 22.18 -13.36
C ARG A 235 -2.16 21.36 -12.46
N LEU A 236 -2.51 21.32 -11.17
CA LEU A 236 -1.90 20.41 -10.20
C LEU A 236 -2.76 19.16 -10.04
N PHE A 237 -2.12 18.03 -10.19
CA PHE A 237 -2.69 16.71 -9.98
C PHE A 237 -2.11 16.07 -8.73
N PRO A 238 -2.93 15.46 -7.85
CA PRO A 238 -2.43 14.66 -6.76
C PRO A 238 -1.98 13.29 -7.26
N SER A 239 -0.92 12.75 -6.65
CA SER A 239 -0.57 11.34 -6.82
C SER A 239 -1.60 10.44 -6.15
N VAL A 240 -1.61 9.16 -6.52
CA VAL A 240 -2.53 8.18 -5.92
C VAL A 240 -2.39 8.10 -4.41
N SER A 241 -1.16 8.10 -3.86
CA SER A 241 -0.95 7.98 -2.41
C SER A 241 -1.43 9.22 -1.66
N LEU A 242 -1.18 10.42 -2.20
CA LEU A 242 -1.74 11.65 -1.62
C LEU A 242 -3.26 11.64 -1.68
N ALA A 243 -3.83 11.29 -2.83
CA ALA A 243 -5.28 11.25 -3.02
C ALA A 243 -5.96 10.24 -2.09
N MET A 244 -5.35 9.06 -1.88
CA MET A 244 -5.85 8.07 -0.93
C MET A 244 -5.78 8.57 0.52
N ALA A 245 -4.72 9.29 0.89
CA ALA A 245 -4.61 9.91 2.20
C ALA A 245 -5.67 11.00 2.41
N LEU A 246 -5.86 11.87 1.43
CA LEU A 246 -6.89 12.92 1.48
C LEU A 246 -8.30 12.32 1.59
N LYS A 247 -8.59 11.25 0.85
CA LYS A 247 -9.86 10.53 0.96
C LYS A 247 -10.03 9.87 2.33
N HIS A 248 -8.97 9.28 2.88
CA HIS A 248 -8.98 8.70 4.22
C HIS A 248 -9.36 9.72 5.29
N TYR A 249 -8.84 10.93 5.19
CA TYR A 249 -9.13 12.03 6.10
C TYR A 249 -10.35 12.88 5.70
N HIS A 250 -11.03 12.56 4.60
CA HIS A 250 -12.17 13.32 4.06
C HIS A 250 -11.83 14.78 3.74
N VAL A 251 -10.62 15.01 3.23
CA VAL A 251 -10.11 16.35 2.89
C VAL A 251 -10.14 16.56 1.38
N SER A 252 -10.60 17.75 0.94
CA SER A 252 -10.52 18.14 -0.47
C SER A 252 -9.09 18.53 -0.85
N PHE A 253 -8.65 18.18 -2.04
CA PHE A 253 -7.35 18.61 -2.57
C PHE A 253 -7.22 20.14 -2.70
N ASP A 254 -8.34 20.85 -2.91
CA ASP A 254 -8.34 22.31 -2.97
C ASP A 254 -7.98 22.99 -1.67
N SER A 255 -8.24 22.34 -0.53
CA SER A 255 -7.92 22.87 0.80
C SER A 255 -6.48 22.62 1.24
N VAL A 256 -5.69 21.91 0.42
CA VAL A 256 -4.29 21.60 0.74
C VAL A 256 -3.40 22.81 0.50
N GLU A 257 -2.70 23.26 1.53
CA GLU A 257 -1.64 24.25 1.41
C GLU A 257 -0.39 23.60 0.83
N ILE A 258 0.21 24.21 -0.21
CA ILE A 258 1.39 23.67 -0.89
C ILE A 258 2.43 24.77 -0.96
N ILE A 259 3.57 24.57 -0.27
CA ILE A 259 4.74 25.44 -0.33
C ILE A 259 5.92 24.61 -0.85
N PRO A 260 6.26 24.72 -2.17
CA PRO A 260 7.37 23.97 -2.75
C PRO A 260 8.67 24.16 -1.96
N GLY A 261 9.44 23.11 -1.78
CA GLY A 261 10.68 23.12 -0.99
C GLY A 261 10.49 23.14 0.54
N THR A 262 9.23 23.13 1.01
CA THR A 262 8.95 23.22 2.43
C THR A 262 7.98 22.11 2.86
N HIS A 263 6.71 22.25 2.54
CA HIS A 263 5.69 21.29 2.96
C HIS A 263 4.43 21.31 2.10
N LEU A 264 3.68 20.23 2.21
CA LEU A 264 2.29 20.08 1.85
C LEU A 264 1.52 19.88 3.15
N LYS A 265 0.48 20.70 3.37
CA LYS A 265 -0.22 20.72 4.66
C LYS A 265 -1.73 20.74 4.47
N PHE A 266 -2.44 20.03 5.33
CA PHE A 266 -3.89 20.06 5.41
C PHE A 266 -4.40 19.75 6.81
N ASN A 267 -5.52 20.37 7.15
CA ASN A 267 -6.24 20.11 8.39
C ASN A 267 -7.16 18.91 8.21
N ILE A 268 -7.24 18.06 9.22
CA ILE A 268 -8.15 16.92 9.25
C ILE A 268 -9.36 17.25 10.13
N PRO A 269 -10.60 16.89 9.70
CA PRO A 269 -11.83 17.26 10.39
C PRO A 269 -11.93 16.74 11.83
N GLU A 270 -11.37 15.58 12.07
CA GLU A 270 -11.33 14.91 13.38
C GLU A 270 -9.92 14.48 13.69
N GLN A 271 -9.53 14.48 14.95
CA GLN A 271 -8.23 13.98 15.38
C GLN A 271 -8.00 12.56 14.87
N ASP A 272 -6.82 12.30 14.32
CA ASP A 272 -6.42 10.97 13.92
C ASP A 272 -6.10 10.06 15.13
N GLU A 273 -5.74 8.82 14.86
CA GLU A 273 -5.36 7.86 15.90
C GLU A 273 -4.10 8.24 16.69
N TYR A 274 -3.30 9.19 16.18
CA TYR A 274 -2.12 9.76 16.84
C TYR A 274 -2.40 11.09 17.55
N GLY A 275 -3.66 11.55 17.56
CA GLY A 275 -4.07 12.80 18.18
C GLY A 275 -3.76 14.06 17.39
N GLN A 276 -3.47 13.94 16.07
CA GLN A 276 -3.15 15.07 15.20
C GLN A 276 -4.43 15.67 14.61
N ASN A 277 -4.47 16.99 14.49
CA ASN A 277 -5.52 17.75 13.79
C ASN A 277 -5.05 18.28 12.43
N GLU A 278 -3.76 18.18 12.16
CA GLU A 278 -3.10 18.72 10.99
C GLU A 278 -2.02 17.74 10.53
N ILE A 279 -1.95 17.51 9.23
CA ILE A 279 -0.89 16.71 8.60
C ILE A 279 0.04 17.65 7.85
N VAL A 280 1.32 17.63 8.20
CA VAL A 280 2.37 18.42 7.56
C VAL A 280 3.38 17.47 6.94
N ILE A 281 3.41 17.40 5.61
CA ILE A 281 4.26 16.49 4.84
C ILE A 281 5.45 17.29 4.30
N PRO A 282 6.69 17.02 4.72
CA PRO A 282 7.85 17.70 4.16
C PRO A 282 8.06 17.31 2.70
N ILE A 283 8.21 18.30 1.83
CA ILE A 283 8.46 18.12 0.41
C ILE A 283 9.65 18.95 -0.07
N ASN A 284 10.32 18.45 -1.11
CA ASN A 284 11.36 19.22 -1.81
C ASN A 284 10.73 20.21 -2.82
N ASP A 285 11.59 20.98 -3.52
CA ASP A 285 11.14 21.96 -4.53
C ASP A 285 10.30 21.32 -5.66
N GLU A 286 10.54 20.06 -5.98
CA GLU A 286 9.78 19.31 -6.98
C GLU A 286 8.44 18.75 -6.45
N GLY A 287 8.05 19.00 -5.20
CA GLY A 287 6.83 18.46 -4.58
C GLY A 287 6.94 16.99 -4.20
N MET A 288 8.15 16.48 -3.98
CA MET A 288 8.41 15.09 -3.64
C MET A 288 8.67 14.93 -2.14
N MET A 289 8.06 13.93 -1.55
CA MET A 289 8.30 13.45 -0.19
C MET A 289 9.39 12.38 -0.17
N GLN A 290 10.25 12.38 0.84
CA GLN A 290 11.14 11.26 1.12
C GLN A 290 10.32 10.07 1.63
N VAL A 291 10.40 8.92 0.96
CA VAL A 291 9.69 7.71 1.38
C VAL A 291 10.39 7.08 2.57
N ASN A 292 9.65 6.83 3.62
CA ASN A 292 10.14 6.04 4.75
C ASN A 292 9.88 4.55 4.48
N TRP A 293 10.78 3.95 3.69
CA TRP A 293 10.66 2.57 3.27
C TRP A 293 10.58 1.59 4.43
N ALA A 294 9.57 0.73 4.43
CA ALA A 294 9.29 -0.18 5.53
C ALA A 294 10.18 -1.42 5.55
N GLY A 295 10.71 -1.83 4.41
CA GLY A 295 11.56 -3.01 4.31
C GLY A 295 11.65 -3.54 2.88
N ASN A 296 12.11 -4.77 2.73
CA ASN A 296 12.06 -5.50 1.47
C ASN A 296 10.63 -5.93 1.16
N TRP A 297 10.33 -6.14 -0.13
CA TRP A 297 9.08 -6.78 -0.56
C TRP A 297 8.79 -8.05 0.23
N GLU A 298 9.78 -8.91 0.33
CA GLU A 298 9.84 -10.07 1.21
C GLU A 298 11.27 -10.18 1.77
N ASP A 299 11.44 -10.29 3.07
CA ASP A 299 12.74 -10.46 3.71
C ASP A 299 13.15 -11.95 3.78
N ALA A 300 14.35 -12.22 4.29
CA ALA A 300 14.88 -13.58 4.40
C ALA A 300 14.04 -14.49 5.34
N ASP A 301 13.30 -13.89 6.25
CA ASP A 301 12.42 -14.59 7.21
C ASP A 301 11.01 -14.79 6.67
N GLY A 302 10.69 -14.24 5.48
CA GLY A 302 9.39 -14.33 4.84
C GLY A 302 8.41 -13.26 5.31
N ASN A 303 8.89 -12.16 5.91
CA ASN A 303 8.05 -11.03 6.26
C ASN A 303 8.00 -10.03 5.09
N PHE A 304 6.85 -9.46 4.89
CA PHE A 304 6.62 -8.44 3.85
C PHE A 304 6.73 -7.03 4.44
N ASP A 305 7.08 -6.05 3.60
CA ASP A 305 7.06 -4.63 3.96
C ASP A 305 5.64 -4.13 4.24
N VAL A 306 4.70 -4.42 3.35
CA VAL A 306 3.25 -4.22 3.50
C VAL A 306 2.51 -5.54 3.29
N MET A 307 1.23 -5.58 3.54
CA MET A 307 0.41 -6.78 3.25
C MET A 307 0.25 -6.97 1.74
N HIS A 308 0.43 -8.22 1.27
CA HIS A 308 0.29 -8.60 -0.14
C HIS A 308 -0.83 -9.60 -0.35
N TYR A 309 -1.73 -9.31 -1.30
CA TYR A 309 -2.80 -10.21 -1.72
C TYR A 309 -2.63 -10.56 -3.18
N PRO A 310 -2.25 -11.81 -3.52
CA PRO A 310 -2.22 -12.22 -4.91
C PRO A 310 -3.60 -12.19 -5.57
N TYR A 311 -3.62 -11.77 -6.84
CA TYR A 311 -4.81 -11.67 -7.66
C TYR A 311 -5.67 -12.95 -7.64
N ASN A 312 -5.05 -14.12 -7.83
CA ASN A 312 -5.78 -15.39 -7.90
C ASN A 312 -6.60 -15.68 -6.64
N VAL A 313 -6.09 -15.28 -5.49
CA VAL A 313 -6.76 -15.50 -4.22
C VAL A 313 -8.01 -14.71 -4.08
N LEU A 314 -7.91 -13.41 -4.33
CA LEU A 314 -9.08 -12.56 -4.26
C LEU A 314 -10.09 -12.95 -5.36
N LYS A 315 -9.60 -13.37 -6.54
CA LYS A 315 -10.46 -13.88 -7.60
C LYS A 315 -11.22 -15.13 -7.18
N ASP A 316 -10.51 -16.13 -6.67
CA ASP A 316 -11.12 -17.40 -6.25
C ASP A 316 -12.10 -17.18 -5.09
N PHE A 317 -11.73 -16.33 -4.13
CA PHE A 317 -12.64 -15.88 -3.08
C PHE A 317 -13.91 -15.24 -3.64
N GLN A 318 -13.76 -14.26 -4.52
CA GLN A 318 -14.85 -13.49 -5.08
C GLN A 318 -15.78 -14.35 -5.93
N GLU A 319 -15.25 -15.28 -6.71
CA GLU A 319 -16.02 -16.05 -7.69
C GLU A 319 -16.58 -17.36 -7.13
N THR A 320 -15.93 -17.95 -6.14
CA THR A 320 -16.27 -19.29 -5.63
C THR A 320 -16.67 -19.28 -4.16
N GLU A 321 -15.79 -18.81 -3.28
CA GLU A 321 -15.97 -18.95 -1.83
C GLU A 321 -17.05 -18.00 -1.29
N TYR A 322 -17.00 -16.74 -1.69
CA TYR A 322 -17.95 -15.74 -1.20
C TYR A 322 -19.42 -16.04 -1.59
N PRO A 323 -19.74 -16.50 -2.82
CA PRO A 323 -21.09 -16.98 -3.13
C PRO A 323 -21.54 -18.14 -2.25
N ASN A 324 -20.65 -19.09 -1.96
CA ASN A 324 -20.95 -20.23 -1.09
C ASN A 324 -21.21 -19.78 0.34
N TYR A 325 -20.35 -18.92 0.86
CA TYR A 325 -20.53 -18.29 2.17
C TYR A 325 -21.87 -17.57 2.29
N ILE A 326 -22.21 -16.75 1.29
CA ILE A 326 -23.50 -16.07 1.21
C ILE A 326 -24.66 -17.07 1.26
N MET A 327 -24.58 -18.15 0.49
CA MET A 327 -25.66 -19.15 0.44
C MET A 327 -25.83 -19.90 1.76
N ALA A 328 -24.75 -20.13 2.46
CA ALA A 328 -24.82 -20.83 3.74
C ALA A 328 -25.31 -19.92 4.88
N GLU A 329 -24.86 -18.66 4.95
CA GLU A 329 -25.45 -17.68 5.88
C GLU A 329 -26.96 -17.51 5.64
N TYR A 330 -27.34 -17.52 4.37
CA TYR A 330 -28.72 -17.46 3.98
C TYR A 330 -29.53 -18.67 4.50
N LYS A 331 -28.99 -19.89 4.32
CA LYS A 331 -29.59 -21.10 4.87
C LYS A 331 -29.66 -21.07 6.41
N ARG A 332 -28.62 -20.55 7.05
CA ARG A 332 -28.59 -20.39 8.51
C ARG A 332 -29.69 -19.47 9.01
N ILE A 333 -29.82 -18.28 8.44
CA ILE A 333 -30.87 -17.31 8.78
C ILE A 333 -32.24 -17.94 8.57
N ALA A 334 -32.46 -18.61 7.43
CA ALA A 334 -33.71 -19.29 7.13
C ALA A 334 -34.05 -20.38 8.14
N ASN A 335 -33.05 -21.18 8.54
CA ASN A 335 -33.23 -22.25 9.54
C ASN A 335 -33.51 -21.71 10.95
N THR A 336 -32.84 -20.60 11.33
CA THR A 336 -32.99 -20.03 12.68
C THR A 336 -34.33 -19.32 12.85
N ASP A 337 -34.72 -18.48 11.89
CA ASP A 337 -35.82 -17.55 12.04
C ASP A 337 -37.10 -17.99 11.32
N PHE A 338 -37.01 -18.94 10.38
CA PHE A 338 -38.10 -19.31 9.48
C PHE A 338 -38.27 -20.82 9.25
N GLY A 339 -37.75 -21.64 10.15
CA GLY A 339 -37.91 -23.10 10.09
C GLY A 339 -37.37 -23.77 8.83
N GLY A 340 -36.37 -23.18 8.20
CA GLY A 340 -35.76 -23.69 6.97
C GLY A 340 -36.40 -23.20 5.68
N ASP A 341 -37.45 -22.38 5.75
CA ASP A 341 -38.11 -21.83 4.56
C ASP A 341 -37.43 -20.54 4.11
N ILE A 342 -36.52 -20.67 3.13
CA ILE A 342 -35.81 -19.56 2.50
C ILE A 342 -36.78 -18.56 1.85
N LYS A 343 -37.94 -19.01 1.35
CA LYS A 343 -38.95 -18.13 0.75
C LYS A 343 -39.66 -17.30 1.81
N ALA A 344 -39.93 -17.91 2.98
CA ALA A 344 -40.49 -17.20 4.12
C ALA A 344 -39.53 -16.15 4.66
N ALA A 345 -38.23 -16.46 4.75
CA ALA A 345 -37.19 -15.52 5.16
C ALA A 345 -37.07 -14.31 4.23
N LEU A 346 -37.28 -14.50 2.94
CA LEU A 346 -37.28 -13.42 1.93
C LEU A 346 -38.61 -12.68 1.80
N LYS A 347 -39.69 -13.25 2.24
CA LYS A 347 -41.05 -12.71 2.05
C LYS A 347 -41.21 -11.25 2.53
N PRO A 348 -40.68 -10.84 3.68
CA PRO A 348 -40.75 -9.44 4.12
C PRO A 348 -40.05 -8.46 3.16
N VAL A 349 -39.01 -8.93 2.49
CA VAL A 349 -38.21 -8.11 1.57
C VAL A 349 -38.74 -8.20 0.14
N VAL A 350 -39.25 -9.34 -0.25
CA VAL A 350 -39.72 -9.66 -1.61
C VAL A 350 -41.24 -9.52 -1.75
N GLY A 351 -41.99 -9.35 -0.66
CA GLY A 351 -43.45 -9.36 -0.62
C GLY A 351 -44.14 -8.29 -1.47
N LYS A 352 -43.42 -7.43 -2.15
CA LYS A 352 -43.89 -6.43 -3.11
C LYS A 352 -43.40 -6.67 -4.55
N LEU A 353 -42.71 -7.78 -4.83
CA LEU A 353 -42.06 -8.00 -6.11
C LEU A 353 -42.59 -9.25 -6.83
N PRO A 354 -42.71 -9.21 -8.17
CA PRO A 354 -43.16 -10.37 -8.94
C PRO A 354 -42.22 -11.55 -8.82
N ASN A 355 -42.73 -12.76 -8.67
CA ASN A 355 -42.02 -14.02 -8.43
C ASN A 355 -40.99 -14.45 -9.50
N LYS A 356 -40.73 -13.64 -10.52
CA LYS A 356 -39.93 -14.03 -11.69
C LYS A 356 -38.48 -13.59 -11.68
N ASP A 357 -38.04 -12.81 -10.69
CA ASP A 357 -36.72 -12.21 -10.79
C ASP A 357 -35.68 -12.80 -9.81
N ARG A 358 -35.13 -13.95 -10.20
CA ARG A 358 -34.00 -14.59 -9.49
C ARG A 358 -32.82 -13.64 -9.27
N LYS A 359 -32.57 -12.72 -10.21
CA LYS A 359 -31.50 -11.70 -10.08
C LYS A 359 -31.79 -10.73 -8.94
N LEU A 360 -33.04 -10.35 -8.78
CA LEU A 360 -33.46 -9.43 -7.73
C LEU A 360 -33.40 -10.10 -6.36
N ILE A 361 -33.76 -11.37 -6.25
CA ILE A 361 -33.63 -12.18 -5.02
C ILE A 361 -32.15 -12.29 -4.63
N ILE A 362 -31.25 -12.53 -5.59
CA ILE A 362 -29.80 -12.56 -5.38
C ILE A 362 -29.26 -11.18 -4.97
N THR A 363 -29.77 -10.11 -5.57
CA THR A 363 -29.38 -8.74 -5.23
C THR A 363 -29.83 -8.36 -3.82
N ILE A 364 -31.03 -8.80 -3.42
CA ILE A 364 -31.56 -8.59 -2.07
C ILE A 364 -30.80 -9.44 -1.04
N ALA A 365 -30.51 -10.70 -1.34
CA ALA A 365 -29.69 -11.55 -0.49
C ALA A 365 -28.26 -10.97 -0.33
N LYS A 366 -27.70 -10.43 -1.40
CA LYS A 366 -26.41 -9.70 -1.36
C LYS A 366 -26.45 -8.43 -0.51
N LYS A 367 -27.61 -7.81 -0.29
CA LYS A 367 -27.77 -6.70 0.65
C LYS A 367 -27.98 -7.15 2.09
N LEU A 368 -28.82 -8.16 2.32
CA LEU A 368 -29.19 -8.62 3.66
C LEU A 368 -28.04 -9.31 4.39
N ILE A 369 -27.22 -10.06 3.67
CA ILE A 369 -26.09 -10.78 4.30
C ILE A 369 -25.00 -9.86 4.77
N PRO A 370 -24.53 -8.88 3.96
CA PRO A 370 -23.66 -7.84 4.47
C PRO A 370 -24.24 -7.06 5.65
N MET A 371 -25.56 -6.83 5.68
CA MET A 371 -26.23 -6.21 6.84
C MET A 371 -26.14 -7.09 8.08
N GLY A 372 -26.45 -8.37 7.96
CA GLY A 372 -26.34 -9.33 9.08
C GLY A 372 -24.90 -9.48 9.57
N MET A 373 -23.92 -9.44 8.66
CA MET A 373 -22.49 -9.44 8.99
C MET A 373 -22.09 -8.15 9.69
N ALA A 374 -22.53 -7.00 9.19
CA ALA A 374 -22.27 -5.71 9.79
C ALA A 374 -22.94 -5.57 11.16
N GLU A 375 -24.16 -6.05 11.33
CA GLU A 375 -24.85 -6.09 12.62
C GLU A 375 -24.12 -7.00 13.61
N SER A 376 -23.69 -8.18 13.18
CA SER A 376 -22.87 -9.09 13.99
C SER A 376 -21.53 -8.44 14.37
N TYR A 377 -20.91 -7.70 13.44
CA TYR A 377 -19.69 -6.94 13.69
C TYR A 377 -19.91 -5.83 14.71
N ILE A 378 -20.98 -5.04 14.58
CA ILE A 378 -21.33 -3.98 15.52
C ILE A 378 -21.58 -4.55 16.91
N ARG A 379 -22.34 -5.64 17.04
CA ARG A 379 -22.60 -6.29 18.33
C ARG A 379 -21.34 -6.83 18.99
N LYS A 380 -20.33 -7.21 18.23
CA LYS A 380 -19.04 -7.73 18.72
C LYS A 380 -18.02 -6.64 19.05
N TYR A 381 -18.15 -5.49 18.43
CA TYR A 381 -17.25 -4.33 18.62
C TYR A 381 -18.05 -3.10 18.96
N PRO A 382 -18.67 -3.05 20.16
CA PRO A 382 -19.46 -1.90 20.59
C PRO A 382 -18.64 -0.62 20.72
N ASP A 383 -17.31 -0.78 20.76
CA ASP A 383 -16.34 0.31 20.97
C ASP A 383 -15.83 0.95 19.67
N LYS A 384 -16.24 0.43 18.49
CA LYS A 384 -15.90 1.03 17.21
C LYS A 384 -16.65 2.34 16.98
N THR A 385 -15.94 3.34 16.47
CA THR A 385 -16.52 4.67 16.23
C THR A 385 -17.43 4.69 15.00
N ALA A 386 -18.30 5.67 14.89
CA ALA A 386 -19.12 5.89 13.70
C ALA A 386 -18.27 6.04 12.41
N GLN A 387 -17.02 6.52 12.53
CA GLN A 387 -16.07 6.58 11.41
C GLN A 387 -15.57 5.22 10.95
N ASP A 388 -15.39 4.26 11.86
CA ASP A 388 -15.03 2.90 11.47
C ASP A 388 -16.12 2.26 10.62
N PHE A 389 -17.39 2.64 10.86
CA PHE A 389 -18.53 2.20 10.06
C PHE A 389 -18.72 2.97 8.76
N LYS A 390 -18.25 4.24 8.67
CA LYS A 390 -18.22 4.99 7.41
C LYS A 390 -17.29 4.35 6.36
N ARG A 391 -16.36 3.51 6.79
CA ARG A 391 -15.47 2.71 5.92
C ARG A 391 -16.16 1.49 5.33
N LEU A 392 -17.35 1.14 5.81
CA LEU A 392 -18.17 0.13 5.15
C LEU A 392 -18.65 0.64 3.79
N PRO A 393 -18.93 -0.25 2.83
CA PRO A 393 -19.54 0.17 1.58
C PRO A 393 -20.73 1.10 1.83
N PRO A 394 -20.91 2.19 1.05
CA PRO A 394 -21.93 3.21 1.32
C PRO A 394 -23.34 2.64 1.51
N PHE A 395 -23.68 1.57 0.79
CA PHE A 395 -24.99 0.91 0.95
C PHE A 395 -25.11 0.21 2.31
N MET A 396 -24.06 -0.41 2.82
CA MET A 396 -24.07 -1.04 4.16
C MET A 396 -24.15 0.01 5.26
N TYR A 397 -23.35 1.06 5.15
CA TYR A 397 -23.38 2.17 6.10
C TYR A 397 -24.76 2.84 6.15
N ASN A 398 -25.33 3.16 4.99
CA ASN A 398 -26.64 3.81 4.90
C ASN A 398 -27.75 2.91 5.46
N GLU A 399 -27.73 1.61 5.19
CA GLU A 399 -28.72 0.67 5.73
C GLU A 399 -28.61 0.55 7.26
N LEU A 400 -27.40 0.48 7.80
CA LEU A 400 -27.18 0.45 9.24
C LEU A 400 -27.61 1.75 9.92
N LYS A 401 -27.34 2.89 9.31
CA LYS A 401 -27.76 4.20 9.78
C LYS A 401 -29.27 4.36 9.73
N ASN A 402 -29.90 3.97 8.62
CA ASN A 402 -31.35 4.08 8.43
C ASN A 402 -32.15 3.17 9.37
N ASN A 403 -31.55 2.09 9.84
CA ASN A 403 -32.16 1.18 10.80
C ASN A 403 -31.75 1.47 12.26
N ASN A 404 -31.13 2.61 12.54
CA ASN A 404 -30.64 3.02 13.87
C ASN A 404 -29.72 1.98 14.53
N LEU A 405 -29.02 1.18 13.77
CA LEU A 405 -28.06 0.18 14.26
C LEU A 405 -26.70 0.78 14.53
N ILE A 406 -26.44 2.01 14.07
CA ILE A 406 -25.23 2.78 14.35
C ILE A 406 -25.67 4.02 15.17
N ALA A 407 -25.26 4.07 16.43
CA ALA A 407 -25.43 5.27 17.24
C ALA A 407 -24.35 6.30 16.88
N ASP A 408 -24.68 7.60 16.97
CA ASP A 408 -23.73 8.68 16.69
C ASP A 408 -22.57 8.77 17.71
N SER A 409 -22.65 8.00 18.81
CA SER A 409 -21.65 7.96 19.87
C SER A 409 -21.13 6.55 20.11
N PHE A 410 -20.16 6.11 19.33
CA PHE A 410 -19.34 4.95 19.69
C PHE A 410 -18.03 5.46 20.32
N HIS A 411 -17.76 5.05 21.54
CA HIS A 411 -16.52 5.38 22.24
C HIS A 411 -15.46 4.30 22.00
N LYS A 412 -14.22 4.75 21.85
CA LYS A 412 -13.05 3.88 21.82
C LYS A 412 -12.85 3.23 23.17
N SER A 413 -12.74 1.93 23.24
CA SER A 413 -12.02 1.23 24.30
C SER A 413 -11.27 0.01 23.76
N GLY A 414 -9.97 -0.05 24.04
CA GLY A 414 -9.14 -1.26 24.22
C GLY A 414 -8.88 -2.18 23.03
N GLU A 415 -7.80 -1.98 22.41
CA GLU A 415 -6.65 -2.84 22.08
C GLU A 415 -6.78 -4.17 21.30
N THR A 416 -7.91 -4.66 20.87
CA THR A 416 -7.92 -5.80 19.94
C THR A 416 -8.60 -5.43 18.64
N ASN A 417 -7.78 -5.07 17.68
CA ASN A 417 -8.23 -4.81 16.32
C ASN A 417 -8.56 -6.15 15.64
N LEU A 418 -9.75 -6.27 15.06
CA LEU A 418 -10.13 -7.45 14.26
C LEU A 418 -9.07 -7.80 13.23
N ASN A 419 -8.48 -6.78 12.60
CA ASN A 419 -7.42 -6.96 11.60
C ASN A 419 -6.17 -7.59 12.20
N ASP A 420 -5.76 -7.24 13.42
CA ASP A 420 -4.59 -7.83 14.06
C ASP A 420 -4.81 -9.32 14.37
N MET A 421 -6.01 -9.67 14.84
CA MET A 421 -6.39 -11.06 15.05
C MET A 421 -6.47 -11.88 13.76
N LEU A 422 -6.86 -11.23 12.64
CA LEU A 422 -6.96 -11.87 11.34
C LEU A 422 -5.60 -11.99 10.63
N VAL A 423 -4.67 -11.06 10.87
CA VAL A 423 -3.29 -11.10 10.35
C VAL A 423 -2.49 -12.23 10.99
N GLU A 424 -2.69 -12.52 12.26
CA GLU A 424 -2.02 -13.65 12.95
C GLU A 424 -2.60 -15.01 12.59
N GLY A 425 -3.76 -15.02 11.91
CA GLY A 425 -4.50 -16.24 11.63
C GLY A 425 -4.16 -16.88 10.29
N SER A 426 -3.81 -18.17 10.29
CA SER A 426 -3.72 -18.97 9.07
C SER A 426 -4.61 -20.19 9.17
N LEU A 427 -5.48 -20.37 8.18
CA LEU A 427 -6.40 -21.48 8.06
C LEU A 427 -6.25 -22.10 6.66
N ILE A 428 -6.45 -23.40 6.55
CA ILE A 428 -6.36 -24.13 5.28
C ILE A 428 -7.73 -24.32 4.69
N TYR A 429 -7.80 -24.22 3.38
CA TYR A 429 -8.93 -24.71 2.64
C TYR A 429 -8.91 -26.25 2.57
N ASP A 430 -9.99 -26.85 3.04
CA ASP A 430 -10.39 -28.20 2.69
C ASP A 430 -11.84 -28.10 2.21
N PRO A 431 -12.17 -28.46 0.96
CA PRO A 431 -13.52 -28.36 0.45
C PRO A 431 -14.55 -29.14 1.26
N ASN A 432 -14.09 -30.10 2.08
CA ASN A 432 -14.96 -30.83 2.99
C ASN A 432 -15.19 -30.09 4.31
N LEU A 433 -14.45 -29.03 4.60
CA LEU A 433 -14.58 -28.24 5.84
C LEU A 433 -15.75 -27.23 5.80
N GLU A 434 -16.37 -27.00 4.64
CA GLU A 434 -17.55 -26.14 4.52
C GLU A 434 -18.70 -26.49 5.45
N ASN A 435 -18.75 -27.76 5.85
CA ASN A 435 -19.81 -28.29 6.72
C ASN A 435 -19.36 -28.46 8.19
N TYR A 436 -18.12 -28.12 8.52
CA TYR A 436 -17.62 -28.29 9.88
C TYR A 436 -17.91 -27.07 10.75
N THR A 437 -18.32 -27.33 11.99
CA THR A 437 -18.37 -26.37 13.08
C THR A 437 -17.09 -26.48 13.92
N ILE A 438 -16.88 -25.58 14.88
CA ILE A 438 -15.75 -25.65 15.81
C ILE A 438 -15.72 -27.00 16.54
N SER A 439 -16.88 -27.52 16.95
CA SER A 439 -16.99 -28.83 17.63
C SER A 439 -16.59 -29.97 16.71
N SER A 440 -16.98 -29.95 15.43
CA SER A 440 -16.62 -31.00 14.48
C SER A 440 -15.15 -30.93 14.05
N LEU A 441 -14.51 -29.77 14.08
CA LEU A 441 -13.06 -29.64 13.88
C LEU A 441 -12.26 -30.26 15.01
N SER A 442 -12.70 -30.14 16.26
CA SER A 442 -12.08 -30.81 17.42
C SER A 442 -12.14 -32.32 17.29
N SER A 443 -13.27 -32.86 16.85
CA SER A 443 -13.42 -34.28 16.59
C SER A 443 -12.50 -34.78 15.49
N LEU A 444 -12.46 -34.04 14.36
CA LEU A 444 -11.56 -34.36 13.24
C LEU A 444 -10.09 -34.31 13.63
N GLN A 445 -9.69 -33.37 14.48
CA GLN A 445 -8.34 -33.28 15.02
C GLN A 445 -7.98 -34.52 15.86
N ALA A 446 -8.90 -34.95 16.74
CA ALA A 446 -8.72 -36.14 17.59
C ALA A 446 -8.61 -37.42 16.73
N ASP A 447 -9.50 -37.57 15.73
CA ASP A 447 -9.49 -38.71 14.82
C ASP A 447 -8.20 -38.77 13.97
N LEU A 448 -7.71 -37.63 13.50
CA LEU A 448 -6.46 -37.56 12.74
C LEU A 448 -5.24 -37.89 13.60
N LYS A 449 -5.24 -37.44 14.85
CA LYS A 449 -4.18 -37.75 15.82
C LYS A 449 -4.15 -39.23 16.13
N ASP A 450 -5.29 -39.84 16.42
CA ASP A 450 -5.43 -41.28 16.67
C ASP A 450 -4.99 -42.13 15.45
N ALA A 451 -5.34 -41.69 14.23
CA ALA A 451 -4.91 -42.36 13.00
C ALA A 451 -3.39 -42.26 12.77
N ILE A 452 -2.76 -41.13 13.14
CA ILE A 452 -1.30 -40.94 13.04
C ILE A 452 -0.58 -41.84 14.06
N ASP A 453 -1.07 -41.87 15.30
CA ASP A 453 -0.47 -42.65 16.41
C ASP A 453 -0.58 -44.17 16.18
N LYS A 454 -1.58 -44.61 15.41
CA LYS A 454 -1.79 -46.04 15.05
C LYS A 454 -1.01 -46.48 13.80
N THR A 455 -0.33 -45.59 13.08
CA THR A 455 0.33 -45.90 11.81
C THR A 455 1.83 -46.05 11.99
N ASP A 456 2.26 -47.22 12.44
CA ASP A 456 3.68 -47.59 12.62
C ASP A 456 4.39 -48.03 11.32
N ASP A 457 3.75 -48.00 10.19
CA ASP A 457 4.25 -48.57 8.95
C ASP A 457 5.12 -47.63 8.12
N ILE A 458 6.41 -47.94 8.04
CA ILE A 458 7.45 -47.21 7.31
C ILE A 458 7.16 -47.14 5.77
N SER A 459 6.35 -48.07 5.25
CA SER A 459 6.00 -48.16 3.83
C SER A 459 5.14 -46.96 3.37
N HIS A 460 4.48 -46.25 4.27
CA HIS A 460 3.59 -45.11 4.01
C HIS A 460 4.16 -43.75 4.44
N LYS A 461 5.48 -43.65 4.53
CA LYS A 461 6.19 -42.42 5.00
C LYS A 461 5.71 -41.12 4.38
N LYS A 462 5.33 -41.14 3.11
CA LYS A 462 4.83 -39.94 2.41
C LYS A 462 3.40 -39.58 2.85
N ALA A 463 2.54 -40.56 3.05
CA ALA A 463 1.18 -40.40 3.53
C ALA A 463 1.16 -39.94 5.00
N HIS A 464 2.01 -40.53 5.82
CA HIS A 464 2.21 -40.18 7.23
C HIS A 464 2.70 -38.72 7.37
N LYS A 465 3.72 -38.31 6.59
CA LYS A 465 4.21 -36.92 6.60
C LYS A 465 3.13 -35.92 6.17
N LYS A 466 2.28 -36.32 5.21
CA LYS A 466 1.13 -35.49 4.77
C LYS A 466 0.06 -35.39 5.86
N ALA A 467 -0.23 -36.47 6.56
CA ALA A 467 -1.17 -36.49 7.67
C ALA A 467 -0.66 -35.70 8.89
N GLN A 468 0.62 -35.78 9.22
CA GLN A 468 1.23 -34.93 10.25
C GLN A 468 1.19 -33.47 9.93
N ALA A 469 1.49 -33.06 8.66
CA ALA A 469 1.38 -31.69 8.21
C ALA A 469 -0.06 -31.17 8.29
N LYS A 470 -1.04 -32.03 7.95
CA LYS A 470 -2.47 -31.69 8.05
C LYS A 470 -2.90 -31.54 9.51
N LEU A 471 -2.40 -32.38 10.44
CA LEU A 471 -2.68 -32.26 11.86
C LEU A 471 -2.11 -30.97 12.44
N ALA A 472 -0.82 -30.70 12.21
CA ALA A 472 -0.18 -29.47 12.69
C ALA A 472 -0.91 -28.21 12.25
N LEU A 473 -1.43 -28.25 11.06
CA LEU A 473 -2.19 -27.17 10.46
C LEU A 473 -3.59 -27.04 11.06
N LEU A 474 -4.27 -28.16 11.34
CA LEU A 474 -5.54 -28.17 12.06
C LEU A 474 -5.38 -27.66 13.50
N GLU A 475 -4.29 -28.04 14.18
CA GLU A 475 -3.97 -27.55 15.53
C GLU A 475 -3.79 -26.03 15.56
N ARG A 476 -3.06 -25.50 14.60
CA ARG A 476 -2.88 -24.06 14.45
C ARG A 476 -4.20 -23.34 14.13
N ASN A 477 -4.97 -23.89 13.21
CA ASN A 477 -6.27 -23.35 12.84
C ASN A 477 -7.25 -23.40 14.01
N PHE A 478 -7.24 -24.47 14.77
CA PHE A 478 -8.05 -24.61 15.97
C PHE A 478 -7.72 -23.56 17.02
N GLN A 479 -6.43 -23.25 17.21
CA GLN A 479 -6.01 -22.22 18.15
C GLN A 479 -6.52 -20.84 17.73
N ILE A 480 -6.49 -20.52 16.43
CA ILE A 480 -7.03 -19.28 15.88
C ILE A 480 -8.55 -19.22 16.03
N ILE A 481 -9.25 -20.29 15.66
CA ILE A 481 -10.70 -20.39 15.79
C ILE A 481 -11.12 -20.27 17.26
N SER A 482 -10.39 -20.89 18.17
CA SER A 482 -10.62 -20.79 19.60
C SER A 482 -10.43 -19.35 20.11
N ASN A 483 -9.39 -18.66 19.64
CA ASN A 483 -9.16 -17.26 19.97
C ASN A 483 -10.28 -16.35 19.42
N LEU A 484 -10.72 -16.59 18.20
CA LEU A 484 -11.84 -15.87 17.59
C LEU A 484 -13.15 -16.13 18.34
N ASN A 485 -13.36 -17.37 18.78
CA ASN A 485 -14.54 -17.75 19.57
C ASN A 485 -14.52 -17.15 20.98
N ASN A 486 -13.38 -17.18 21.67
CA ASN A 486 -13.21 -16.58 23.00
C ASN A 486 -13.48 -15.06 23.00
N ASN A 487 -13.30 -14.42 21.84
CA ASN A 487 -13.64 -13.00 21.64
C ASN A 487 -15.04 -12.79 21.03
N ASN A 488 -15.90 -13.81 21.04
CA ASN A 488 -17.23 -13.79 20.44
C ASN A 488 -17.27 -13.39 18.96
N MET A 489 -16.21 -13.69 18.22
CA MET A 489 -16.08 -13.34 16.79
C MET A 489 -16.65 -14.41 15.88
N ILE A 490 -16.80 -15.64 16.37
CA ILE A 490 -17.38 -16.78 15.65
C ILE A 490 -18.49 -17.39 16.51
N ASP A 491 -19.62 -17.69 15.88
CA ASP A 491 -20.67 -18.49 16.46
C ASP A 491 -20.27 -19.98 16.31
N GLU A 492 -20.31 -20.76 17.38
CA GLU A 492 -19.96 -22.19 17.36
C GLU A 492 -20.78 -23.01 16.39
N GLN A 493 -21.98 -22.56 16.08
CA GLN A 493 -22.89 -23.23 15.15
C GLN A 493 -22.70 -22.75 13.70
N ARG A 494 -21.91 -21.71 13.45
CA ARG A 494 -21.66 -21.25 12.08
C ARG A 494 -20.67 -22.15 11.38
N PRO A 495 -20.97 -22.56 10.14
CA PRO A 495 -19.99 -23.21 9.31
C PRO A 495 -18.75 -22.30 9.11
N LEU A 496 -17.58 -22.90 9.13
CA LEU A 496 -16.34 -22.20 8.85
C LEU A 496 -16.08 -22.25 7.35
N TYR A 497 -15.95 -21.08 6.75
CA TYR A 497 -15.66 -20.95 5.32
C TYR A 497 -14.20 -20.62 5.13
N PHE A 498 -13.53 -21.42 4.33
CA PHE A 498 -12.11 -21.29 4.06
C PHE A 498 -11.89 -20.94 2.60
N MET A 499 -10.91 -20.10 2.34
CA MET A 499 -10.53 -19.78 0.99
C MET A 499 -9.63 -20.84 0.39
N GLY A 500 -9.99 -21.36 -0.75
CA GLY A 500 -9.31 -22.41 -1.47
C GLY A 500 -7.81 -22.22 -1.59
N ASN A 501 -7.15 -22.20 -2.55
CA ASN A 501 -5.72 -22.12 -2.77
C ASN A 501 -4.96 -20.92 -2.15
N SER A 502 -5.56 -20.23 -1.20
CA SER A 502 -4.94 -19.13 -0.46
C SER A 502 -3.68 -19.52 0.31
N GLN A 503 -3.45 -20.81 0.47
CA GLN A 503 -2.36 -21.39 1.24
C GLN A 503 -0.95 -20.92 0.85
N ARG A 504 -0.77 -20.39 -0.35
CA ARG A 504 0.55 -20.02 -0.86
C ARG A 504 0.88 -18.55 -0.78
N LEU A 505 0.01 -17.78 -0.15
CA LEU A 505 -0.17 -16.42 -0.56
C LEU A 505 0.44 -15.39 0.32
N ILE A 506 0.70 -15.72 1.54
CA ILE A 506 1.07 -14.70 2.50
C ILE A 506 2.47 -14.93 3.05
N SER A 507 2.99 -16.15 2.92
CA SER A 507 4.32 -16.48 3.45
C SER A 507 5.44 -16.53 2.43
N GLY A 508 5.17 -16.38 1.13
CA GLY A 508 6.20 -16.46 0.08
C GLY A 508 6.97 -17.78 0.00
N LYS A 509 6.95 -18.58 1.04
CA LYS A 509 7.63 -19.88 1.11
C LYS A 509 6.63 -21.03 1.04
N GLU A 510 6.76 -21.86 0.02
CA GLU A 510 6.02 -23.14 -0.12
C GLU A 510 6.28 -24.11 1.05
N GLU A 511 7.19 -23.79 1.96
CA GLU A 511 7.61 -24.65 3.03
C GLU A 511 6.87 -24.33 4.34
N LYS A 512 6.25 -25.37 4.87
CA LYS A 512 5.83 -25.53 6.26
C LYS A 512 4.51 -24.93 6.73
N GLY A 513 3.45 -25.06 5.95
CA GLY A 513 2.10 -24.98 6.53
C GLY A 513 1.68 -23.63 7.10
N ASN A 514 2.26 -22.54 6.61
CA ASN A 514 1.88 -21.19 6.94
C ASN A 514 0.79 -20.67 5.98
N ALA A 515 -0.23 -21.46 5.78
CA ALA A 515 -1.39 -21.00 5.02
C ALA A 515 -2.19 -20.02 5.87
N ARG A 516 -2.55 -18.89 5.32
CA ARG A 516 -3.44 -17.91 5.94
C ARG A 516 -4.81 -17.97 5.31
N LEU A 517 -5.83 -17.97 6.14
CA LEU A 517 -7.19 -17.81 5.68
C LEU A 517 -7.53 -16.34 5.48
N ILE A 518 -8.14 -16.00 4.37
CA ILE A 518 -8.81 -14.72 4.19
C ILE A 518 -10.25 -14.89 4.67
N VAL A 519 -10.62 -14.06 5.63
CA VAL A 519 -11.97 -14.05 6.17
C VAL A 519 -12.80 -12.96 5.52
N PRO A 520 -14.14 -13.07 5.52
CA PRO A 520 -15.01 -12.12 4.81
C PRO A 520 -14.82 -10.64 5.19
N PHE A 521 -14.31 -10.37 6.40
CA PHE A 521 -14.11 -9.00 6.91
C PHE A 521 -12.68 -8.46 6.75
N GLU A 522 -11.78 -9.24 6.19
CA GLU A 522 -10.37 -8.89 6.10
C GLU A 522 -10.12 -7.61 5.32
N PHE A 523 -10.94 -7.37 4.31
CA PHE A 523 -10.77 -6.23 3.42
C PHE A 523 -11.49 -4.96 3.89
N VAL A 524 -12.25 -5.03 4.98
CA VAL A 524 -12.98 -3.87 5.49
C VAL A 524 -12.01 -2.76 5.90
N GLY A 525 -12.17 -1.59 5.30
CA GLY A 525 -11.34 -0.40 5.55
C GLY A 525 -9.96 -0.45 4.91
N LYS A 526 -9.60 -1.52 4.18
CA LYS A 526 -8.29 -1.61 3.53
C LYS A 526 -8.21 -0.72 2.28
N LYS A 527 -7.03 -0.17 2.09
CA LYS A 527 -6.57 0.60 0.93
C LYS A 527 -5.64 -0.28 0.13
N LEU A 528 -6.07 -0.67 -1.07
CA LEU A 528 -5.31 -1.59 -1.91
C LEU A 528 -4.81 -0.89 -3.17
N PHE A 529 -3.54 -1.15 -3.49
CA PHE A 529 -2.92 -0.80 -4.77
C PHE A 529 -2.87 -2.06 -5.64
N TYR A 530 -3.56 -2.02 -6.77
CA TYR A 530 -3.68 -3.16 -7.67
C TYR A 530 -2.80 -2.97 -8.89
N GLY A 531 -1.78 -3.79 -9.01
CA GLY A 531 -0.78 -3.65 -10.07
C GLY A 531 0.03 -4.91 -10.35
N LEU A 532 0.97 -4.77 -11.30
CA LEU A 532 1.81 -5.84 -11.79
C LEU A 532 3.05 -6.01 -10.91
N THR A 533 3.22 -7.22 -10.34
CA THR A 533 4.36 -7.54 -9.47
C THR A 533 5.21 -8.70 -9.99
N ALA A 534 4.81 -9.31 -11.11
CA ALA A 534 5.50 -10.46 -11.69
C ALA A 534 6.95 -10.13 -12.08
N THR A 535 7.87 -11.03 -11.73
CA THR A 535 9.27 -10.94 -12.15
C THR A 535 9.39 -11.02 -13.66
N GLY A 536 10.23 -10.17 -14.27
CA GLY A 536 10.38 -10.08 -15.72
C GLY A 536 9.47 -9.04 -16.38
N THR A 537 8.73 -8.28 -15.60
CA THR A 537 8.00 -7.10 -16.07
C THR A 537 8.87 -5.84 -16.01
N HIS A 538 8.46 -4.78 -16.70
CA HIS A 538 9.20 -3.51 -16.72
C HIS A 538 9.00 -2.66 -15.45
N ASP A 539 8.17 -3.10 -14.53
CA ASP A 539 7.77 -2.33 -13.34
C ASP A 539 8.57 -2.68 -12.08
N LEU A 540 9.83 -3.09 -12.26
CA LEU A 540 10.77 -3.36 -11.17
C LEU A 540 11.88 -2.31 -11.17
N ASN A 541 12.02 -1.55 -10.09
CA ASN A 541 13.04 -0.53 -9.95
C ASN A 541 13.85 -0.68 -8.65
N PRO A 542 15.10 -0.15 -8.61
CA PRO A 542 15.90 -0.16 -7.41
C PRO A 542 15.31 0.73 -6.31
N MET A 543 15.32 0.23 -5.08
CA MET A 543 15.03 0.98 -3.87
C MET A 543 16.12 0.67 -2.79
N PRO A 544 16.17 1.37 -1.65
CA PRO A 544 17.27 1.25 -0.70
C PRO A 544 17.58 -0.18 -0.22
N PHE A 545 16.59 -1.06 -0.12
CA PHE A 545 16.79 -2.45 0.33
C PHE A 545 16.94 -3.44 -0.82
N ASN A 546 16.42 -3.13 -2.02
CA ASN A 546 16.29 -4.12 -3.09
C ASN A 546 16.51 -3.49 -4.47
N PRO A 547 17.37 -4.08 -5.32
CA PRO A 547 17.58 -3.59 -6.68
C PRO A 547 16.41 -3.88 -7.65
N ARG A 548 15.44 -4.71 -7.26
CA ARG A 548 14.29 -5.13 -8.07
C ARG A 548 13.02 -5.16 -7.24
N TYR A 549 12.51 -4.00 -6.94
CA TYR A 549 11.31 -3.85 -6.12
C TYR A 549 10.10 -3.50 -7.00
N PRO A 550 8.94 -4.15 -6.86
CA PRO A 550 7.72 -3.83 -7.61
C PRO A 550 7.21 -2.43 -7.28
N MET A 551 6.97 -1.60 -8.31
CA MET A 551 6.64 -0.20 -8.10
C MET A 551 5.27 0.04 -7.46
N VAL A 552 4.34 -0.89 -7.58
CA VAL A 552 3.08 -0.84 -6.84
C VAL A 552 3.31 -0.72 -5.32
N GLY A 553 4.36 -1.34 -4.80
CA GLY A 553 4.76 -1.21 -3.40
C GLY A 553 5.33 0.16 -3.03
N LEU A 554 5.88 0.93 -3.97
CA LEU A 554 6.28 2.30 -3.74
C LEU A 554 5.09 3.17 -3.31
N HIS A 555 3.94 3.01 -3.99
CA HIS A 555 2.71 3.73 -3.65
C HIS A 555 2.20 3.35 -2.26
N ALA A 556 2.26 2.06 -1.92
CA ALA A 556 1.87 1.58 -0.60
C ALA A 556 2.78 2.12 0.51
N ASN A 557 4.11 2.11 0.32
CA ASN A 557 5.07 2.68 1.27
C ASN A 557 4.93 4.21 1.39
N ALA A 558 4.66 4.92 0.28
CA ALA A 558 4.38 6.35 0.33
C ALA A 558 3.11 6.67 1.12
N LEU A 559 2.02 5.92 0.88
CA LEU A 559 0.78 6.06 1.66
C LEU A 559 1.01 5.73 3.14
N ASN A 560 1.76 4.66 3.43
CA ASN A 560 2.12 4.30 4.81
C ASN A 560 2.90 5.43 5.49
N THR A 561 3.86 6.05 4.79
CA THR A 561 4.62 7.20 5.32
C THR A 561 3.68 8.36 5.69
N ILE A 562 2.71 8.68 4.83
CA ILE A 562 1.74 9.77 5.06
C ILE A 562 0.82 9.45 6.24
N LEU A 563 0.16 8.28 6.22
CA LEU A 563 -0.85 7.94 7.21
C LEU A 563 -0.27 7.58 8.59
N SER A 564 0.99 7.16 8.66
CA SER A 564 1.68 6.93 9.95
C SER A 564 2.34 8.20 10.50
N GLY A 565 2.43 9.29 9.72
CA GLY A 565 3.12 10.51 10.12
C GLY A 565 4.65 10.32 10.30
N ASN A 566 5.20 9.19 9.83
CA ASN A 566 6.59 8.81 10.03
C ASN A 566 7.50 9.41 8.93
N PHE A 567 7.49 10.73 8.81
CA PHE A 567 8.28 11.43 7.80
C PHE A 567 9.77 11.42 8.12
N ILE A 568 10.59 11.28 7.06
CA ILE A 568 12.03 11.48 7.18
C ILE A 568 12.32 12.98 7.07
N ASN A 569 12.85 13.53 8.14
CA ASN A 569 13.23 14.92 8.23
C ASN A 569 14.74 15.07 7.99
N LYS A 570 15.13 15.69 6.88
CA LYS A 570 16.54 15.97 6.58
C LYS A 570 17.00 17.19 7.37
N SER A 571 18.26 17.15 7.88
CA SER A 571 18.90 18.30 8.49
C SER A 571 18.90 19.51 7.55
N SER A 572 18.75 20.70 8.13
CA SER A 572 18.86 21.92 7.33
C SER A 572 20.29 22.14 6.83
N LYS A 573 20.45 22.73 5.65
CA LYS A 573 21.78 23.08 5.12
C LYS A 573 22.57 23.96 6.08
N VAL A 574 21.89 24.81 6.85
CA VAL A 574 22.54 25.65 7.87
C VAL A 574 23.14 24.79 8.98
N LEU A 575 22.42 23.77 9.45
CA LEU A 575 22.95 22.84 10.46
C LEU A 575 24.12 22.02 9.91
N ASP A 576 24.03 21.51 8.69
CA ASP A 576 25.10 20.73 8.06
C ASP A 576 26.38 21.56 7.93
N ILE A 577 26.27 22.80 7.46
CA ILE A 577 27.38 23.74 7.37
C ILE A 577 27.97 24.04 8.77
N ALA A 578 27.09 24.28 9.76
CA ALA A 578 27.54 24.54 11.13
C ALA A 578 28.38 23.36 11.70
N ILE A 579 27.90 22.11 11.45
CA ILE A 579 28.64 20.91 11.88
C ILE A 579 29.97 20.78 11.15
N ILE A 580 30.02 21.01 9.83
CA ILE A 580 31.26 20.99 9.03
C ILE A 580 32.26 21.99 9.56
N LEU A 581 31.84 23.23 9.80
CA LEU A 581 32.73 24.29 10.35
C LEU A 581 33.15 23.99 11.78
N PHE A 582 32.27 23.45 12.61
CA PHE A 582 32.59 23.07 13.99
C PHE A 582 33.63 21.94 14.06
N VAL A 583 33.48 20.93 13.20
CA VAL A 583 34.49 19.87 13.05
C VAL A 583 35.83 20.46 12.63
N GLY A 584 35.87 21.36 11.64
CA GLY A 584 37.06 22.07 11.23
C GLY A 584 37.71 22.84 12.36
N LEU A 585 36.91 23.54 13.18
CA LEU A 585 37.43 24.28 14.35
C LEU A 585 38.07 23.35 15.40
N ILE A 586 37.43 22.22 15.71
CA ILE A 586 37.98 21.21 16.63
C ILE A 586 39.36 20.73 16.13
N LEU A 587 39.46 20.39 14.83
CA LEU A 587 40.71 19.94 14.23
C LEU A 587 41.81 21.03 14.31
N ALA A 588 41.47 22.29 14.01
CA ALA A 588 42.41 23.41 14.08
C ALA A 588 42.96 23.65 15.47
N ILE A 589 42.16 23.41 16.53
CA ILE A 589 42.58 23.66 17.92
C ILE A 589 43.32 22.46 18.51
N ALA A 590 42.84 21.24 18.20
CA ALA A 590 43.34 20.02 18.87
C ALA A 590 44.54 19.39 18.14
N VAL A 591 44.47 19.19 16.81
CA VAL A 591 45.48 18.43 16.05
C VAL A 591 46.90 19.03 16.16
N PRO A 592 47.09 20.37 16.15
CA PRO A 592 48.44 20.95 16.31
C PRO A 592 49.11 20.66 17.65
N LYS A 593 48.35 20.24 18.67
CA LYS A 593 48.85 19.94 20.02
C LYS A 593 49.10 18.46 20.26
N LEU A 594 48.78 17.64 19.29
CA LEU A 594 48.79 16.18 19.37
C LEU A 594 49.88 15.60 18.46
N SER A 595 50.44 14.44 18.81
CA SER A 595 51.20 13.64 17.85
C SER A 595 50.31 13.18 16.69
N ALA A 596 50.90 12.80 15.55
CA ALA A 596 50.13 12.29 14.39
C ALA A 596 49.22 11.11 14.78
N THR A 597 49.73 10.19 15.62
CA THR A 597 48.92 9.06 16.12
C THR A 597 47.75 9.52 16.98
N GLN A 598 47.96 10.44 17.93
CA GLN A 598 46.90 10.98 18.78
C GLN A 598 45.85 11.78 17.98
N GLY A 599 46.33 12.57 16.99
CA GLY A 599 45.44 13.30 16.07
C GLY A 599 44.57 12.34 15.20
N GLY A 600 45.15 11.23 14.73
CA GLY A 600 44.46 10.18 14.03
C GLY A 600 43.40 9.48 14.90
N ILE A 601 43.72 9.22 16.18
CA ILE A 601 42.74 8.66 17.15
C ILE A 601 41.60 9.66 17.39
N LEU A 602 41.90 10.95 17.56
CA LEU A 602 40.86 11.98 17.70
C LEU A 602 39.93 12.01 16.49
N MET A 603 40.48 12.04 15.28
CA MET A 603 39.73 12.02 14.03
C MET A 603 38.86 10.77 13.94
N GLY A 604 39.41 9.59 14.21
CA GLY A 604 38.68 8.33 14.20
C GLY A 604 37.54 8.30 15.22
N THR A 605 37.78 8.78 16.44
CA THR A 605 36.74 8.87 17.48
C THR A 605 35.61 9.82 17.10
N GLN A 606 35.92 10.99 16.51
CA GLN A 606 34.93 11.91 16.00
C GLN A 606 34.10 11.28 14.85
N ALA A 607 34.76 10.60 13.91
CA ALA A 607 34.09 9.96 12.79
C ALA A 607 33.12 8.84 13.27
N ILE A 608 33.58 7.99 14.18
CA ILE A 608 32.74 6.92 14.79
C ILE A 608 31.56 7.55 15.56
N GLY A 609 31.85 8.57 16.39
CA GLY A 609 30.82 9.25 17.17
C GLY A 609 29.74 9.92 16.30
N HIS A 610 30.18 10.63 15.26
CA HIS A 610 29.25 11.27 14.32
C HIS A 610 28.42 10.24 13.55
N THR A 611 29.07 9.17 13.07
CA THR A 611 28.36 8.05 12.41
C THR A 611 27.32 7.42 13.33
N PHE A 612 27.70 7.12 14.56
CA PHE A 612 26.77 6.55 15.55
C PHE A 612 25.57 7.48 15.80
N ILE A 613 25.80 8.77 15.99
CA ILE A 613 24.74 9.76 16.19
C ILE A 613 23.81 9.80 14.96
N ALA A 614 24.37 9.84 13.75
CA ALA A 614 23.59 9.92 12.52
C ALA A 614 22.68 8.67 12.34
N PHE A 615 23.21 7.48 12.61
CA PHE A 615 22.45 6.24 12.55
C PHE A 615 21.40 6.14 13.68
N TYR A 616 21.76 6.56 14.89
CA TYR A 616 20.83 6.57 16.03
C TYR A 616 19.64 7.51 15.79
N LEU A 617 19.91 8.73 15.30
CA LEU A 617 18.85 9.71 14.99
C LEU A 617 17.96 9.21 13.85
N PHE A 618 18.53 8.57 12.84
CA PHE A 618 17.77 8.02 11.75
C PHE A 618 16.86 6.86 12.22
N SER A 619 17.38 5.92 12.97
CA SER A 619 16.64 4.72 13.38
C SER A 619 15.54 5.02 14.40
N ASN A 620 15.72 6.00 15.29
CA ASN A 620 14.79 6.26 16.38
C ASN A 620 13.88 7.48 16.17
N TYR A 621 14.30 8.43 15.31
CA TYR A 621 13.61 9.71 15.13
C TYR A 621 13.32 10.05 13.67
N ASN A 622 13.63 9.14 12.72
CA ASN A 622 13.54 9.39 11.28
C ASN A 622 14.26 10.70 10.85
N TYR A 623 15.36 11.05 11.56
CA TYR A 623 16.09 12.26 11.30
C TYR A 623 17.36 11.98 10.51
N TRP A 624 17.41 12.52 9.29
CA TRP A 624 18.53 12.34 8.36
C TRP A 624 19.56 13.46 8.55
N LEU A 625 20.59 13.20 9.35
CA LEU A 625 21.75 14.06 9.54
C LEU A 625 22.78 13.82 8.43
N ASP A 626 23.39 14.87 7.86
CA ASP A 626 24.47 14.74 6.87
C ASP A 626 25.67 14.00 7.48
N LEU A 627 26.14 12.97 6.80
CA LEU A 627 27.24 12.14 7.25
C LEU A 627 28.53 12.42 6.44
N PHE A 628 28.41 12.63 5.13
CA PHE A 628 29.53 12.74 4.23
C PHE A 628 30.32 14.06 4.43
N GLY A 629 29.63 15.18 4.50
CA GLY A 629 30.26 16.50 4.65
C GLY A 629 31.15 16.61 5.89
N PRO A 630 30.63 16.33 7.10
CA PRO A 630 31.46 16.25 8.31
C PRO A 630 32.57 15.20 8.22
N GLY A 631 32.29 14.00 7.69
CA GLY A 631 33.25 12.90 7.56
C GLY A 631 34.44 13.25 6.69
N ILE A 632 34.20 13.80 5.50
CA ILE A 632 35.31 14.23 4.61
C ILE A 632 36.07 15.40 5.21
N THR A 633 35.45 16.29 5.97
CA THR A 633 36.10 17.37 6.70
C THR A 633 37.07 16.83 7.77
N MET A 634 36.66 15.78 8.51
CA MET A 634 37.49 15.10 9.48
C MET A 634 38.79 14.57 8.83
N VAL A 635 38.65 13.86 7.72
CA VAL A 635 39.78 13.21 7.03
C VAL A 635 40.68 14.23 6.38
N VAL A 636 40.13 15.10 5.51
CA VAL A 636 40.94 16.05 4.74
C VAL A 636 41.52 17.15 5.65
N GLY A 637 40.74 17.61 6.63
CA GLY A 637 41.21 18.58 7.63
C GLY A 637 42.34 18.05 8.48
N TYR A 638 42.24 16.83 8.99
CA TYR A 638 43.30 16.17 9.72
C TYR A 638 44.56 16.01 8.88
N LEU A 639 44.48 15.52 7.65
CA LEU A 639 45.59 15.34 6.74
C LEU A 639 46.25 16.69 6.43
N GLY A 640 45.49 17.73 6.11
CA GLY A 640 46.00 19.05 5.79
C GLY A 640 46.80 19.67 6.95
N ILE A 641 46.29 19.58 8.18
CA ILE A 641 46.96 20.09 9.37
C ILE A 641 48.25 19.27 9.68
N THR A 642 48.18 17.95 9.55
CA THR A 642 49.30 17.05 9.83
C THR A 642 50.43 17.27 8.82
N ILE A 643 50.13 17.40 7.54
CA ILE A 643 51.10 17.72 6.48
C ILE A 643 51.76 19.10 6.77
N TYR A 644 50.96 20.09 7.13
CA TYR A 644 51.50 21.40 7.48
C TYR A 644 52.43 21.33 8.68
N ASN A 645 52.10 20.59 9.74
CA ASN A 645 52.99 20.35 10.89
C ASN A 645 54.30 19.73 10.46
N TYR A 646 54.25 18.68 9.64
CA TYR A 646 55.47 18.02 9.15
C TYR A 646 56.37 18.98 8.38
N ILE A 647 55.82 19.79 7.47
CA ILE A 647 56.58 20.79 6.73
C ILE A 647 57.20 21.85 7.65
N GLN A 648 56.52 22.26 8.73
CA GLN A 648 57.07 23.22 9.69
C GLN A 648 58.17 22.60 10.56
N GLU A 649 58.06 21.34 10.94
CA GLU A 649 59.10 20.62 11.67
C GLU A 649 60.37 20.46 10.83
N GLU A 650 60.23 20.14 9.53
CA GLU A 650 61.41 20.06 8.62
C GLU A 650 62.06 21.41 8.39
N LYS A 651 61.31 22.50 8.30
CA LYS A 651 61.89 23.85 8.16
C LYS A 651 62.59 24.33 9.40
N ASN A 652 62.30 23.78 10.57
CA ASN A 652 62.89 24.17 11.85
C ASN A 652 64.07 23.25 12.25
N LYS A 653 64.29 22.16 11.49
CA LYS A 653 65.55 21.37 11.52
C LYS A 653 66.59 21.93 10.57
#